data_cae9551f7beb09c1823f673b99e606ab
#
_entry.id   cae9551f7beb09c1823f673b99e606ab
#
_cell.length_a   1.000
_cell.length_b   1.000
_cell.length_c   1.000
_cell.angle_alpha   90.00
_cell.angle_beta   90.00
_cell.angle_gamma   90.00
#
_symmetry.space_group_name_H-M   'P 1'
#
loop_
_entity.id
_entity.type
_entity.pdbx_description
1 polymer ?
#
loop_
_entity_poly.entity_id
_entity_poly.type
_entity_poly.pdbx_seq_one_letter_code
_entity_poly.pdbx_strand_id
1 'polypeptide(L)'
;MSALKPLDFQEATANRILELYQQKQYRVLLADEVGLGKTIIASAVIQKVADLHAAWDDHFKVVYICSNINIANQNCRKLGIPEEDCLDFQESRLSMQHLRIYESAGRDHSYMQLIPMTPATSFSMTGGQGSKHERALIYAVLHRYPVFESYQDPLKQLLQYEHTLQWWDWNIDEYNKRIDECDAETGNYLSDMMDAISRYFKLEPAFLDEILDICKQPEVMELPHRRRREAVNGLRRMFASISLDRLKPDLVIMDEFQRFKDLIAGDNSESGMLARKFLIEDNDVKVLLLSATPYKPYSTLEELSETGEGHYQEFMQVMDFLMNDDQKKHQFHQVWSDYSRHLAEIKTEHYTVLVAEKTRAEDEMYRCVCRTERLSDAIFDRSKATEMTEITTEDIRSYTELQMLMDSLSLGKFPIEYVKSAPYLLSFMNYRVKDKIVDALEKQGDYRLVEQSTSMLLRRTRINRYEKIPCNNGRLQTLFNEAFSRERNGAELLLWIPASRPYYSTKSVFDKNKGYSKTLVFSSWEMVPRMIAGLTSYEAERLTVGRLGNREDAKQMRYFAQDSSEGERKRRKVVVRLRDEMEEVLTYPCRTLAKLYEPLELADRSVDEVRRIVCGRVQELLQEFRQTHQLHAVRQSAAQVVALMQTLDGEEPSYELKGIAAGTEKLLTELAIGSPAICAYRLFKGASMAGTMAMDLADKFIALFNKQESMAIIDVLYGNKDSDEAYYWNVASYCVEGNLQAVLDEYAFTLGGGSDLELLRQMKSSFVDTASIQIETRESFLGHREKSRLRTHFAVGYFNAQVNEKTMQRTENIRSAFNSPFRPFVLATTSIGQEGLDFHNYCRKIMHWNLPSNPIDLEQREGRINRYLCHAIRQNLADSEFGAFPFEKSVWKETMDRATVALKQNHSDLIPYWCLPDDFPFKYKIERIVPMYPYSQDRCRYDHLMDVLSVYRLTLGQPRQEELFETIHKENWNMDELKKLYINLSPWNRAHHNGGTEHED
;
A
#
# COMPACT_ATOMS: atom_id res chain seq x y z
N MET A 1 0.40 21.29 -0.06
CA MET A 1 1.33 20.42 0.71
C MET A 1 2.74 20.82 0.38
N SER A 2 3.62 21.10 1.36
CA SER A 2 5.05 21.25 1.07
C SER A 2 5.58 19.88 0.62
N ALA A 3 6.18 19.82 -0.55
CA ALA A 3 6.88 18.61 -1.02
C ALA A 3 7.79 18.09 0.10
N LEU A 4 7.82 16.79 0.32
CA LEU A 4 8.73 16.17 1.30
C LEU A 4 10.16 16.58 0.92
N LYS A 5 10.85 17.25 1.85
CA LYS A 5 12.21 17.74 1.60
C LYS A 5 13.15 16.53 1.45
N PRO A 6 13.91 16.42 0.35
CA PRO A 6 14.86 15.33 0.17
C PRO A 6 15.95 15.36 1.26
N LEU A 7 16.41 14.20 1.67
CA LEU A 7 17.59 14.05 2.52
C LEU A 7 18.87 14.15 1.69
N ASP A 8 20.03 14.31 2.37
CA ASP A 8 21.31 14.64 1.70
C ASP A 8 21.68 13.67 0.57
N PHE A 9 21.52 12.34 0.75
CA PHE A 9 21.80 11.39 -0.33
C PHE A 9 20.80 11.48 -1.49
N GLN A 10 19.52 11.78 -1.20
CA GLN A 10 18.50 11.98 -2.23
C GLN A 10 18.79 13.26 -3.02
N GLU A 11 19.21 14.30 -2.33
CA GLU A 11 19.64 15.55 -2.91
C GLU A 11 20.91 15.36 -3.77
N ALA A 12 21.92 14.62 -3.28
CA ALA A 12 23.12 14.28 -4.03
C ALA A 12 22.79 13.50 -5.31
N THR A 13 21.83 12.56 -5.22
CA THR A 13 21.37 11.78 -6.36
C THR A 13 20.63 12.66 -7.37
N ALA A 14 19.73 13.55 -6.91
CA ALA A 14 19.03 14.49 -7.78
C ALA A 14 19.99 15.47 -8.47
N ASN A 15 21.01 15.97 -7.76
CA ASN A 15 22.05 16.82 -8.32
C ASN A 15 22.87 16.08 -9.38
N ARG A 16 23.24 14.82 -9.13
CA ARG A 16 23.95 14.00 -10.11
C ARG A 16 23.15 13.79 -11.39
N ILE A 17 21.85 13.50 -11.27
CA ILE A 17 20.96 13.38 -12.45
C ILE A 17 20.93 14.69 -13.24
N LEU A 18 20.83 15.83 -12.55
CA LEU A 18 20.89 17.15 -13.18
C LEU A 18 22.19 17.41 -13.92
N GLU A 19 23.35 17.08 -13.29
CA GLU A 19 24.67 17.18 -13.93
C GLU A 19 24.75 16.33 -15.21
N LEU A 20 24.22 15.10 -15.18
CA LEU A 20 24.19 14.22 -16.35
C LEU A 20 23.37 14.85 -17.49
N TYR A 21 22.20 15.44 -17.20
CA TYR A 21 21.41 16.16 -18.19
C TYR A 21 22.14 17.38 -18.77
N GLN A 22 22.85 18.13 -17.94
CA GLN A 22 23.69 19.26 -18.40
C GLN A 22 24.86 18.80 -19.28
N GLN A 23 25.37 17.59 -19.04
CA GLN A 23 26.41 16.95 -19.87
C GLN A 23 25.85 16.29 -21.14
N LYS A 24 24.57 16.55 -21.46
CA LYS A 24 23.83 15.96 -22.59
C LYS A 24 23.62 14.45 -22.51
N GLN A 25 23.69 13.88 -21.31
CA GLN A 25 23.26 12.52 -21.06
C GLN A 25 21.76 12.54 -20.69
N TYR A 26 20.89 12.57 -21.71
CA TYR A 26 19.45 12.80 -21.53
C TYR A 26 18.67 11.58 -21.03
N ARG A 27 19.27 10.39 -20.99
CA ARG A 27 18.62 9.18 -20.50
C ARG A 27 19.38 8.67 -19.28
N VAL A 28 18.71 8.66 -18.13
CA VAL A 28 19.31 8.30 -16.85
C VAL A 28 18.43 7.27 -16.15
N LEU A 29 19.08 6.28 -15.52
CA LEU A 29 18.43 5.28 -14.69
C LEU A 29 18.71 5.56 -13.21
N LEU A 30 17.65 5.70 -12.43
CA LEU A 30 17.69 5.69 -10.96
C LEU A 30 17.32 4.30 -10.45
N ALA A 31 18.31 3.54 -10.02
CA ALA A 31 18.20 2.14 -9.65
C ALA A 31 18.31 1.90 -8.13
N ASP A 32 17.98 2.88 -7.31
CA ASP A 32 18.03 2.80 -5.85
C ASP A 32 17.24 1.60 -5.32
N GLU A 33 17.73 1.02 -4.23
CA GLU A 33 17.07 -0.10 -3.54
C GLU A 33 15.61 0.23 -3.16
N VAL A 34 14.79 -0.82 -3.01
CA VAL A 34 13.37 -0.65 -2.65
C VAL A 34 13.22 0.11 -1.33
N GLY A 35 12.35 1.12 -1.32
CA GLY A 35 12.03 1.87 -0.10
C GLY A 35 12.92 3.07 0.20
N LEU A 36 13.94 3.39 -0.61
CA LEU A 36 14.79 4.57 -0.41
C LEU A 36 14.21 5.89 -0.92
N GLY A 37 12.99 5.87 -1.48
CA GLY A 37 12.28 7.10 -1.82
C GLY A 37 12.55 7.62 -3.24
N LYS A 38 12.68 6.75 -4.24
CA LYS A 38 12.84 7.14 -5.66
C LYS A 38 11.86 8.21 -6.13
N THR A 39 10.61 8.19 -5.63
CA THR A 39 9.59 9.21 -5.96
C THR A 39 9.97 10.59 -5.41
N ILE A 40 10.65 10.67 -4.24
CA ILE A 40 11.12 11.93 -3.65
C ILE A 40 12.27 12.49 -4.49
N ILE A 41 13.20 11.62 -4.91
CA ILE A 41 14.31 12.00 -5.81
C ILE A 41 13.73 12.49 -7.14
N ALA A 42 12.74 11.78 -7.71
CA ALA A 42 12.07 12.19 -8.94
C ALA A 42 11.39 13.57 -8.79
N SER A 43 10.75 13.85 -7.65
CA SER A 43 10.19 15.16 -7.35
C SER A 43 11.26 16.25 -7.31
N ALA A 44 12.40 15.98 -6.66
CA ALA A 44 13.53 16.91 -6.62
C ALA A 44 14.13 17.15 -8.03
N VAL A 45 14.23 16.12 -8.85
CA VAL A 45 14.68 16.23 -10.26
C VAL A 45 13.71 17.06 -11.08
N ILE A 46 12.39 16.82 -10.96
CA ILE A 46 11.37 17.64 -11.65
C ILE A 46 11.57 19.11 -11.32
N GLN A 47 11.65 19.45 -10.03
CA GLN A 47 11.83 20.83 -9.60
C GLN A 47 13.11 21.46 -10.15
N LYS A 48 14.24 20.78 -10.03
CA LYS A 48 15.54 21.29 -10.50
C LYS A 48 15.60 21.46 -12.02
N VAL A 49 14.99 20.54 -12.77
CA VAL A 49 14.93 20.63 -14.23
C VAL A 49 13.96 21.74 -14.64
N ALA A 50 12.82 21.88 -13.96
CA ALA A 50 11.86 22.96 -14.19
C ALA A 50 12.51 24.34 -13.94
N ASP A 51 13.26 24.49 -12.84
CA ASP A 51 13.96 25.74 -12.52
C ASP A 51 14.97 26.14 -13.61
N LEU A 52 15.63 25.17 -14.26
CA LEU A 52 16.52 25.42 -15.40
C LEU A 52 15.74 25.87 -16.67
N HIS A 53 14.53 25.31 -16.89
CA HIS A 53 13.72 25.62 -18.06
C HIS A 53 12.96 26.96 -17.91
N ALA A 54 12.70 27.42 -16.67
CA ALA A 54 11.92 28.62 -16.38
C ALA A 54 12.46 29.91 -17.04
N ALA A 55 13.73 29.90 -17.47
CA ALA A 55 14.34 31.05 -18.15
C ALA A 55 13.97 31.14 -19.66
N TRP A 56 13.40 30.07 -20.24
CA TRP A 56 13.27 29.94 -21.71
C TRP A 56 11.89 29.48 -22.18
N ASP A 57 11.11 28.83 -21.29
CA ASP A 57 9.79 28.28 -21.61
C ASP A 57 8.73 28.78 -20.64
N ASP A 58 7.55 29.11 -21.15
CA ASP A 58 6.40 29.52 -20.35
C ASP A 58 5.73 28.34 -19.64
N HIS A 59 5.98 27.10 -20.09
CA HIS A 59 5.41 25.86 -19.52
C HIS A 59 6.44 24.75 -19.52
N PHE A 60 6.49 24.00 -18.41
CA PHE A 60 7.32 22.81 -18.25
C PHE A 60 6.42 21.55 -18.18
N LYS A 61 6.55 20.63 -19.15
CA LYS A 61 5.72 19.45 -19.29
C LYS A 61 6.43 18.18 -18.85
N VAL A 62 5.88 17.52 -17.84
CA VAL A 62 6.37 16.24 -17.34
C VAL A 62 5.39 15.13 -17.65
N VAL A 63 5.85 14.11 -18.36
CA VAL A 63 5.08 12.87 -18.55
C VAL A 63 5.52 11.85 -17.54
N TYR A 64 4.57 11.34 -16.72
CA TYR A 64 4.82 10.32 -15.73
C TYR A 64 4.13 9.01 -16.12
N ILE A 65 4.94 8.00 -16.47
CA ILE A 65 4.47 6.69 -16.92
C ILE A 65 4.62 5.69 -15.78
N CYS A 66 3.53 5.02 -15.39
CA CYS A 66 3.54 3.97 -14.37
C CYS A 66 2.58 2.83 -14.69
N SER A 67 2.69 1.72 -13.97
CA SER A 67 1.93 0.50 -14.25
C SER A 67 0.43 0.61 -13.97
N ASN A 68 0.01 1.50 -13.07
CA ASN A 68 -1.36 1.58 -12.59
C ASN A 68 -1.75 3.02 -12.28
N ILE A 69 -2.96 3.42 -12.67
CA ILE A 69 -3.47 4.79 -12.48
C ILE A 69 -3.62 5.17 -11.00
N ASN A 70 -3.88 4.21 -10.12
CA ASN A 70 -3.95 4.46 -8.68
C ASN A 70 -2.60 4.87 -8.12
N ILE A 71 -1.53 4.24 -8.63
CA ILE A 71 -0.14 4.59 -8.31
C ILE A 71 0.19 5.96 -8.89
N ALA A 72 -0.26 6.24 -10.12
CA ALA A 72 -0.10 7.55 -10.72
C ALA A 72 -0.68 8.64 -9.84
N ASN A 73 -1.97 8.54 -9.49
CA ASN A 73 -2.65 9.53 -8.65
C ASN A 73 -2.04 9.67 -7.25
N GLN A 74 -1.59 8.57 -6.65
CA GLN A 74 -0.88 8.60 -5.37
C GLN A 74 0.47 9.29 -5.47
N ASN A 75 1.22 9.01 -6.54
CA ASN A 75 2.53 9.61 -6.74
C ASN A 75 2.44 11.07 -7.20
N CYS A 76 1.41 11.46 -7.96
CA CYS A 76 1.13 12.86 -8.28
C CYS A 76 1.07 13.73 -7.03
N ARG A 77 0.39 13.28 -5.98
CA ARG A 77 0.37 13.98 -4.68
C ARG A 77 1.76 14.10 -4.05
N LYS A 78 2.58 13.03 -4.13
CA LYS A 78 3.97 13.04 -3.63
C LYS A 78 4.89 13.93 -4.46
N LEU A 79 4.59 14.10 -5.74
CA LEU A 79 5.31 14.97 -6.67
C LEU A 79 4.91 16.44 -6.54
N GLY A 80 4.02 16.77 -5.59
CA GLY A 80 3.63 18.15 -5.28
C GLY A 80 2.58 18.74 -6.22
N ILE A 81 1.83 17.90 -6.93
CA ILE A 81 0.81 18.32 -7.89
C ILE A 81 -0.55 18.42 -7.20
N PRO A 82 -1.32 19.48 -7.47
CA PRO A 82 -2.66 19.65 -6.94
C PRO A 82 -3.61 18.49 -7.31
N GLU A 83 -4.57 18.17 -6.43
CA GLU A 83 -5.55 17.11 -6.71
C GLU A 83 -6.41 17.39 -7.95
N GLU A 84 -6.59 18.67 -8.27
CA GLU A 84 -7.36 19.16 -9.41
C GLU A 84 -6.71 18.81 -10.76
N ASP A 85 -5.39 18.61 -10.76
CA ASP A 85 -4.61 18.22 -11.94
C ASP A 85 -4.41 16.69 -12.05
N CYS A 86 -4.94 15.90 -11.11
CA CYS A 86 -4.91 14.44 -11.17
C CYS A 86 -5.90 13.91 -12.22
N LEU A 87 -5.47 12.89 -12.98
CA LEU A 87 -6.28 12.31 -14.05
C LEU A 87 -7.52 11.57 -13.55
N ASP A 88 -8.65 11.82 -14.21
CA ASP A 88 -9.75 10.88 -14.21
C ASP A 88 -9.38 9.62 -15.03
N PHE A 89 -9.73 8.44 -14.49
CA PHE A 89 -9.54 7.14 -15.16
C PHE A 89 -10.14 7.09 -16.58
N GLN A 90 -11.23 7.80 -16.80
CA GLN A 90 -11.96 7.77 -18.07
C GLN A 90 -11.22 8.50 -19.18
N GLU A 91 -10.37 9.46 -18.86
CA GLU A 91 -9.65 10.33 -19.79
C GLU A 91 -8.14 10.08 -19.89
N SER A 92 -7.62 9.01 -19.30
CA SER A 92 -6.19 8.69 -19.28
C SER A 92 -5.62 8.18 -20.62
N ARG A 93 -6.47 8.04 -21.64
CA ARG A 93 -6.07 7.50 -22.94
C ARG A 93 -5.30 8.53 -23.76
N LEU A 94 -4.24 8.08 -24.42
CA LEU A 94 -3.39 8.92 -25.24
C LEU A 94 -4.19 9.66 -26.34
N SER A 95 -5.15 8.98 -26.98
CA SER A 95 -6.05 9.56 -27.98
C SER A 95 -6.95 10.69 -27.48
N MET A 96 -7.01 10.93 -26.16
CA MET A 96 -7.80 12.00 -25.54
C MET A 96 -6.95 13.17 -25.03
N GLN A 97 -5.62 13.01 -24.98
CA GLN A 97 -4.73 14.00 -24.36
C GLN A 97 -4.65 15.31 -25.16
N HIS A 98 -4.94 15.30 -26.47
CA HIS A 98 -4.94 16.52 -27.28
C HIS A 98 -5.85 17.63 -26.73
N LEU A 99 -7.05 17.31 -26.21
CA LEU A 99 -7.95 18.31 -25.62
C LEU A 99 -7.38 18.83 -24.28
N ARG A 100 -6.92 17.95 -23.43
CA ARG A 100 -6.37 18.32 -22.12
C ARG A 100 -5.14 19.20 -22.19
N ILE A 101 -4.28 18.98 -23.17
CA ILE A 101 -3.09 19.82 -23.39
C ILE A 101 -3.49 21.28 -23.60
N TYR A 102 -4.57 21.52 -24.35
CA TYR A 102 -5.06 22.89 -24.61
C TYR A 102 -5.88 23.43 -23.43
N GLU A 103 -6.72 22.65 -22.78
CA GLU A 103 -7.43 23.03 -21.56
C GLU A 103 -6.48 23.44 -20.44
N SER A 104 -5.34 22.77 -20.30
CA SER A 104 -4.33 23.13 -19.31
C SER A 104 -3.53 24.37 -19.70
N ALA A 105 -3.36 24.65 -21.00
CA ALA A 105 -2.68 25.86 -21.46
C ALA A 105 -3.54 27.12 -21.28
N GLY A 106 -4.88 26.99 -21.30
CA GLY A 106 -5.82 28.09 -21.08
C GLY A 106 -5.99 28.52 -19.62
N ARG A 107 -5.57 27.66 -18.66
CA ARG A 107 -5.66 27.97 -17.22
C ARG A 107 -4.42 28.72 -16.75
N ASP A 108 -4.59 29.89 -16.21
CA ASP A 108 -3.56 30.86 -15.77
C ASP A 108 -2.65 30.35 -14.61
N HIS A 109 -2.48 29.04 -14.37
CA HIS A 109 -2.21 28.59 -13.00
C HIS A 109 -1.01 27.71 -12.71
N SER A 110 -0.31 27.09 -13.67
CA SER A 110 0.94 26.44 -13.29
C SER A 110 1.96 26.33 -14.42
N TYR A 111 3.14 26.82 -14.11
CA TYR A 111 4.32 26.64 -14.94
C TYR A 111 4.62 25.14 -15.21
N MET A 112 4.37 24.26 -14.21
CA MET A 112 4.57 22.83 -14.34
C MET A 112 3.27 22.09 -14.66
N GLN A 113 3.29 21.28 -15.72
CA GLN A 113 2.18 20.42 -16.11
C GLN A 113 2.64 18.96 -15.99
N LEU A 114 1.97 18.16 -15.15
CA LEU A 114 2.22 16.72 -15.07
C LEU A 114 1.12 15.95 -15.77
N ILE A 115 1.53 15.05 -16.68
CA ILE A 115 0.64 14.22 -17.48
C ILE A 115 0.92 12.76 -17.14
N PRO A 116 0.10 12.15 -16.25
CA PRO A 116 0.27 10.75 -15.90
C PRO A 116 -0.28 9.84 -17.00
N MET A 117 0.45 8.76 -17.31
CA MET A 117 0.08 7.76 -18.31
C MET A 117 0.27 6.34 -17.76
N THR A 118 -0.54 5.41 -18.25
CA THR A 118 -0.33 3.98 -17.96
C THR A 118 -0.29 3.19 -19.27
N PRO A 119 0.68 2.30 -19.49
CA PRO A 119 0.84 1.56 -20.74
C PRO A 119 -0.41 0.77 -21.14
N ALA A 120 -1.07 0.13 -20.17
CA ALA A 120 -2.27 -0.66 -20.43
C ALA A 120 -3.47 0.13 -20.95
N THR A 121 -3.60 1.40 -20.60
CA THR A 121 -4.72 2.26 -21.02
C THR A 121 -4.30 3.26 -22.08
N SER A 122 -3.10 3.83 -21.98
CA SER A 122 -2.65 4.91 -22.87
C SER A 122 -2.10 4.38 -24.19
N PHE A 123 -1.34 3.27 -24.18
CA PHE A 123 -0.64 2.74 -25.35
C PHE A 123 -1.28 1.50 -25.98
N SER A 124 -2.23 0.82 -25.31
CA SER A 124 -2.88 -0.37 -25.86
C SER A 124 -4.04 0.00 -26.80
N MET A 125 -3.81 -0.11 -28.10
CA MET A 125 -4.84 0.16 -29.14
C MET A 125 -5.52 -1.11 -29.67
N THR A 126 -4.96 -2.30 -29.44
CA THR A 126 -5.42 -3.58 -29.98
C THR A 126 -6.48 -4.29 -29.14
N GLY A 127 -6.60 -3.97 -27.84
CA GLY A 127 -7.48 -4.63 -26.89
C GLY A 127 -8.89 -4.05 -26.82
N GLY A 128 -9.73 -4.24 -27.84
CA GLY A 128 -11.14 -3.83 -27.75
C GLY A 128 -11.50 -2.60 -28.58
N GLN A 129 -12.67 -2.01 -28.30
CA GLN A 129 -13.26 -0.90 -29.07
C GLN A 129 -12.95 0.49 -28.49
N GLY A 130 -12.07 0.58 -27.50
CA GLY A 130 -11.85 1.81 -26.76
C GLY A 130 -12.96 2.15 -25.76
N SER A 131 -12.77 3.24 -24.99
CA SER A 131 -13.83 3.71 -24.09
C SER A 131 -14.92 4.47 -24.88
N LYS A 132 -16.08 4.52 -24.26
CA LYS A 132 -17.21 5.31 -24.80
C LYS A 132 -16.88 6.81 -24.85
N HIS A 133 -16.16 7.33 -23.86
CA HIS A 133 -15.71 8.74 -23.81
C HIS A 133 -14.69 9.04 -24.91
N GLU A 134 -13.72 8.15 -25.13
CA GLU A 134 -12.74 8.27 -26.20
C GLU A 134 -13.41 8.41 -27.57
N ARG A 135 -14.38 7.54 -27.87
CA ARG A 135 -15.07 7.56 -29.14
C ARG A 135 -15.99 8.78 -29.29
N ALA A 136 -16.64 9.24 -28.21
CA ALA A 136 -17.45 10.46 -28.20
C ALA A 136 -16.59 11.70 -28.48
N LEU A 137 -15.40 11.81 -27.89
CA LEU A 137 -14.46 12.89 -28.16
C LEU A 137 -13.95 12.84 -29.62
N ILE A 138 -13.60 11.66 -30.14
CA ILE A 138 -13.19 11.48 -31.53
C ILE A 138 -14.31 11.95 -32.46
N TYR A 139 -15.58 11.62 -32.19
CA TYR A 139 -16.71 12.09 -32.95
C TYR A 139 -16.86 13.61 -32.88
N ALA A 140 -16.78 14.19 -31.66
CA ALA A 140 -16.94 15.62 -31.44
C ALA A 140 -15.89 16.48 -32.17
N VAL A 141 -14.72 15.93 -32.49
CA VAL A 141 -13.72 16.57 -33.33
C VAL A 141 -13.96 16.28 -34.83
N LEU A 142 -14.14 15.00 -35.20
CA LEU A 142 -14.19 14.60 -36.61
C LEU A 142 -15.42 15.09 -37.34
N HIS A 143 -16.60 15.22 -36.70
CA HIS A 143 -17.79 15.72 -37.37
C HIS A 143 -17.64 17.17 -37.85
N ARG A 144 -16.68 17.91 -37.31
CA ARG A 144 -16.32 19.29 -37.69
C ARG A 144 -15.30 19.33 -38.84
N TYR A 145 -14.72 18.16 -39.22
CA TYR A 145 -13.78 18.09 -40.34
C TYR A 145 -14.55 18.10 -41.68
N PRO A 146 -14.23 19.00 -42.64
CA PRO A 146 -15.07 19.26 -43.85
C PRO A 146 -15.44 18.01 -44.66
N VAL A 147 -14.55 17.02 -44.73
CA VAL A 147 -14.77 15.77 -45.47
C VAL A 147 -15.93 14.96 -44.90
N PHE A 148 -16.21 15.06 -43.59
CA PHE A 148 -17.27 14.31 -42.90
C PHE A 148 -18.59 15.09 -42.75
N GLU A 149 -18.67 16.31 -43.25
CA GLU A 149 -19.88 17.14 -43.16
C GLU A 149 -21.12 16.43 -43.76
N SER A 150 -20.95 15.70 -44.87
CA SER A 150 -22.01 14.92 -45.50
C SER A 150 -22.21 13.51 -44.91
N TYR A 151 -21.40 13.09 -43.95
CA TYR A 151 -21.37 11.74 -43.37
C TYR A 151 -21.53 11.72 -41.85
N GLN A 152 -22.17 12.72 -41.25
CA GLN A 152 -22.29 12.86 -39.81
C GLN A 152 -22.99 11.67 -39.13
N ASP A 153 -24.15 11.25 -39.67
CA ASP A 153 -24.91 10.12 -39.13
C ASP A 153 -24.19 8.77 -39.26
N PRO A 154 -23.62 8.41 -40.43
CA PRO A 154 -22.82 7.20 -40.59
C PRO A 154 -21.58 7.18 -39.67
N LEU A 155 -20.88 8.29 -39.54
CA LEU A 155 -19.74 8.43 -38.63
C LEU A 155 -20.15 8.27 -37.13
N LYS A 156 -21.32 8.84 -36.78
CA LYS A 156 -21.92 8.69 -35.47
C LYS A 156 -22.23 7.21 -35.18
N GLN A 157 -22.86 6.50 -36.11
CA GLN A 157 -23.16 5.07 -35.98
C GLN A 157 -21.90 4.22 -35.83
N LEU A 158 -20.84 4.51 -36.58
CA LEU A 158 -19.56 3.81 -36.50
C LEU A 158 -18.94 3.95 -35.09
N LEU A 159 -18.94 5.15 -34.52
CA LEU A 159 -18.30 5.46 -33.25
C LEU A 159 -19.17 5.15 -32.03
N GLN A 160 -20.51 5.26 -32.14
CA GLN A 160 -21.47 4.90 -31.07
C GLN A 160 -21.41 3.41 -30.76
N TYR A 161 -21.33 2.56 -31.80
CA TYR A 161 -21.27 1.11 -31.64
C TYR A 161 -22.56 0.54 -30.99
N GLU A 162 -22.50 -0.15 -29.85
CA GLU A 162 -23.63 -0.82 -29.19
C GLU A 162 -24.21 -0.03 -27.99
N HIS A 163 -23.90 1.26 -27.86
CA HIS A 163 -24.38 2.06 -26.73
C HIS A 163 -25.74 2.72 -26.97
N THR A 164 -26.49 2.93 -25.86
CA THR A 164 -27.80 3.60 -25.96
C THR A 164 -27.65 5.04 -26.41
N LEU A 165 -28.53 5.48 -27.30
CA LEU A 165 -28.55 6.80 -27.96
C LEU A 165 -28.52 7.95 -26.95
N GLN A 166 -29.39 7.93 -25.94
CA GLN A 166 -29.56 9.02 -24.98
C GLN A 166 -28.29 9.33 -24.19
N TRP A 167 -27.54 8.29 -23.81
CA TRP A 167 -26.27 8.44 -23.06
C TRP A 167 -25.13 8.90 -23.98
N TRP A 168 -25.13 8.46 -25.21
CA TRP A 168 -24.15 8.82 -26.22
C TRP A 168 -24.26 10.30 -26.60
N ASP A 169 -25.44 10.80 -26.87
CA ASP A 169 -25.70 12.19 -27.22
C ASP A 169 -25.28 13.15 -26.09
N TRP A 170 -25.56 12.81 -24.86
CA TRP A 170 -25.12 13.59 -23.70
C TRP A 170 -23.59 13.75 -23.64
N ASN A 171 -22.82 12.68 -23.93
CA ASN A 171 -21.35 12.77 -23.92
C ASN A 171 -20.82 13.61 -25.10
N ILE A 172 -21.43 13.51 -26.28
CA ILE A 172 -21.07 14.35 -27.43
C ILE A 172 -21.29 15.82 -27.08
N ASP A 173 -22.44 16.18 -26.51
CA ASP A 173 -22.77 17.54 -26.12
C ASP A 173 -21.79 18.08 -25.09
N GLU A 174 -21.39 17.27 -24.12
CA GLU A 174 -20.37 17.64 -23.14
C GLU A 174 -19.01 17.91 -23.79
N TYR A 175 -18.52 17.01 -24.66
CA TYR A 175 -17.25 17.24 -25.36
C TYR A 175 -17.33 18.38 -26.34
N ASN A 176 -18.44 18.60 -27.06
CA ASN A 176 -18.62 19.77 -27.90
C ASN A 176 -18.51 21.06 -27.11
N LYS A 177 -19.16 21.14 -25.94
CA LYS A 177 -19.08 22.29 -25.05
C LYS A 177 -17.63 22.56 -24.60
N ARG A 178 -16.92 21.52 -24.16
CA ARG A 178 -15.51 21.61 -23.76
C ARG A 178 -14.59 22.05 -24.88
N ILE A 179 -14.81 21.53 -26.10
CA ILE A 179 -14.06 21.93 -27.30
C ILE A 179 -14.31 23.41 -27.61
N ASP A 180 -15.56 23.87 -27.57
CA ASP A 180 -15.91 25.25 -27.87
C ASP A 180 -15.37 26.22 -26.83
N GLU A 181 -15.41 25.86 -25.54
CA GLU A 181 -14.79 26.60 -24.44
C GLU A 181 -13.26 26.68 -24.62
N CYS A 182 -12.62 25.53 -24.90
CA CYS A 182 -11.18 25.45 -25.12
C CYS A 182 -10.72 26.27 -26.34
N ASP A 183 -11.45 26.21 -27.44
CA ASP A 183 -11.14 26.99 -28.65
C ASP A 183 -11.36 28.49 -28.44
N ALA A 184 -12.38 28.87 -27.66
CA ALA A 184 -12.62 30.26 -27.29
C ALA A 184 -11.52 30.84 -26.38
N GLU A 185 -10.97 30.02 -25.47
CA GLU A 185 -9.90 30.43 -24.56
C GLU A 185 -8.52 30.48 -25.26
N THR A 186 -8.20 29.48 -26.08
CA THR A 186 -6.88 29.36 -26.72
C THR A 186 -6.83 30.00 -28.12
N GLY A 187 -7.96 30.12 -28.79
CA GLY A 187 -8.12 30.71 -30.13
C GLY A 187 -7.59 29.88 -31.30
N ASN A 188 -7.08 28.66 -31.05
CA ASN A 188 -6.39 27.88 -32.08
C ASN A 188 -6.59 26.35 -32.00
N TYR A 189 -7.30 25.84 -30.99
CA TYR A 189 -7.46 24.38 -30.81
C TYR A 189 -8.06 23.70 -32.03
N LEU A 190 -9.20 24.18 -32.53
CA LEU A 190 -9.88 23.57 -33.68
C LEU A 190 -9.06 23.67 -34.96
N SER A 191 -8.46 24.85 -35.26
CA SER A 191 -7.61 25.01 -36.44
C SER A 191 -6.43 24.07 -36.44
N ASP A 192 -5.76 23.93 -35.29
CA ASP A 192 -4.63 23.06 -35.11
C ASP A 192 -4.98 21.58 -35.24
N MET A 193 -6.16 21.16 -34.72
CA MET A 193 -6.66 19.80 -34.85
C MET A 193 -7.03 19.49 -36.29
N MET A 194 -7.70 20.40 -37.02
CA MET A 194 -8.03 20.22 -38.42
C MET A 194 -6.78 20.08 -39.31
N ASP A 195 -5.75 20.89 -39.02
CA ASP A 195 -4.47 20.80 -39.75
C ASP A 195 -3.74 19.49 -39.44
N ALA A 196 -3.76 19.00 -38.18
CA ALA A 196 -3.16 17.73 -37.84
C ALA A 196 -3.86 16.54 -38.47
N ILE A 197 -5.19 16.52 -38.45
CA ILE A 197 -6.02 15.52 -39.16
C ILE A 197 -5.76 15.53 -40.68
N SER A 198 -5.71 16.71 -41.28
CA SER A 198 -5.41 16.87 -42.71
C SER A 198 -4.02 16.33 -43.04
N ARG A 199 -3.01 16.60 -42.25
CA ARG A 199 -1.66 16.05 -42.45
C ARG A 199 -1.64 14.53 -42.32
N TYR A 200 -2.32 13.95 -41.33
CA TYR A 200 -2.39 12.51 -41.14
C TYR A 200 -3.04 11.82 -42.32
N PHE A 201 -4.20 12.31 -42.81
CA PHE A 201 -4.89 11.74 -43.95
C PHE A 201 -4.13 11.93 -45.31
N LYS A 202 -3.28 12.96 -45.42
CA LYS A 202 -2.36 13.09 -46.57
C LYS A 202 -1.25 12.04 -46.54
N LEU A 203 -0.79 11.63 -45.36
CA LEU A 203 0.23 10.58 -45.21
C LEU A 203 -0.37 9.19 -45.39
N GLU A 204 -1.61 8.99 -44.94
CA GLU A 204 -2.35 7.71 -45.00
C GLU A 204 -3.66 7.83 -45.78
N PRO A 205 -3.62 8.11 -47.11
CA PRO A 205 -4.82 8.33 -47.91
C PRO A 205 -5.73 7.10 -47.97
N ALA A 206 -5.15 5.90 -48.01
CA ALA A 206 -5.91 4.65 -48.01
C ALA A 206 -6.79 4.49 -46.75
N PHE A 207 -6.36 5.01 -45.62
CA PHE A 207 -7.13 4.98 -44.37
C PHE A 207 -8.35 5.93 -44.45
N LEU A 208 -8.18 7.12 -45.01
CA LEU A 208 -9.31 8.03 -45.26
C LEU A 208 -10.34 7.40 -46.20
N ASP A 209 -9.88 6.81 -47.33
CA ASP A 209 -10.76 6.13 -48.28
C ASP A 209 -11.54 4.97 -47.61
N GLU A 210 -10.89 4.21 -46.71
CA GLU A 210 -11.56 3.14 -45.96
C GLU A 210 -12.68 3.68 -45.06
N ILE A 211 -12.43 4.76 -44.32
CA ILE A 211 -13.44 5.38 -43.44
C ILE A 211 -14.59 5.93 -44.27
N LEU A 212 -14.30 6.60 -45.37
CA LEU A 212 -15.33 7.12 -46.31
C LEU A 212 -16.14 5.99 -46.95
N ASP A 213 -15.50 4.90 -47.30
CA ASP A 213 -16.21 3.72 -47.84
C ASP A 213 -17.17 3.11 -46.81
N ILE A 214 -16.79 3.09 -45.57
CA ILE A 214 -17.67 2.67 -44.46
C ILE A 214 -18.83 3.65 -44.33
N CYS A 215 -18.57 4.95 -44.34
CA CYS A 215 -19.60 5.99 -44.19
C CYS A 215 -20.56 6.08 -45.39
N LYS A 216 -20.18 5.60 -46.57
CA LYS A 216 -21.05 5.50 -47.74
C LYS A 216 -22.03 4.33 -47.72
N GLN A 217 -21.85 3.37 -46.81
CA GLN A 217 -22.77 2.23 -46.69
C GLN A 217 -24.12 2.68 -46.11
N PRO A 218 -25.24 2.14 -46.58
CA PRO A 218 -26.58 2.54 -46.10
C PRO A 218 -26.82 2.22 -44.63
N GLU A 219 -26.27 1.12 -44.17
CA GLU A 219 -26.40 0.65 -42.77
C GLU A 219 -25.03 0.21 -42.20
N VAL A 220 -24.34 1.15 -41.58
CA VAL A 220 -22.98 0.94 -40.99
C VAL A 220 -22.99 -0.17 -39.97
N MET A 221 -24.09 -0.36 -39.25
CA MET A 221 -24.22 -1.36 -38.19
C MET A 221 -24.29 -2.80 -38.72
N GLU A 222 -24.65 -3.01 -39.95
CA GLU A 222 -24.69 -4.34 -40.63
C GLU A 222 -23.32 -4.79 -41.15
N LEU A 223 -22.34 -3.89 -41.20
CA LEU A 223 -20.99 -4.27 -41.63
C LEU A 223 -20.36 -5.27 -40.65
N PRO A 224 -19.47 -6.16 -41.16
CA PRO A 224 -18.77 -7.13 -40.31
C PRO A 224 -18.10 -6.44 -39.07
N HIS A 225 -18.34 -7.00 -37.90
CA HIS A 225 -17.81 -6.48 -36.62
C HIS A 225 -16.29 -6.22 -36.68
N ARG A 226 -15.54 -7.08 -37.38
CA ARG A 226 -14.10 -6.94 -37.56
C ARG A 226 -13.74 -5.65 -38.30
N ARG A 227 -14.41 -5.34 -39.41
CA ARG A 227 -14.13 -4.16 -40.24
C ARG A 227 -14.44 -2.87 -39.47
N ARG A 228 -15.57 -2.82 -38.77
CA ARG A 228 -15.94 -1.67 -37.92
C ARG A 228 -14.91 -1.46 -36.79
N ARG A 229 -14.46 -2.53 -36.17
CA ARG A 229 -13.46 -2.48 -35.08
C ARG A 229 -12.11 -1.98 -35.61
N GLU A 230 -11.65 -2.45 -36.73
CA GLU A 230 -10.40 -2.02 -37.38
C GLU A 230 -10.44 -0.52 -37.70
N ALA A 231 -11.55 -0.01 -38.23
CA ALA A 231 -11.76 1.40 -38.52
C ALA A 231 -11.74 2.28 -37.26
N VAL A 232 -12.46 1.87 -36.19
CA VAL A 232 -12.45 2.58 -34.91
C VAL A 232 -11.05 2.60 -34.29
N ASN A 233 -10.32 1.48 -34.34
CA ASN A 233 -8.95 1.41 -33.86
C ASN A 233 -8.00 2.28 -34.70
N GLY A 234 -8.20 2.37 -36.01
CA GLY A 234 -7.45 3.28 -36.88
C GLY A 234 -7.65 4.75 -36.47
N LEU A 235 -8.90 5.17 -36.22
CA LEU A 235 -9.20 6.52 -35.75
C LEU A 235 -8.57 6.79 -34.38
N ARG A 236 -8.61 5.83 -33.44
CA ARG A 236 -7.96 5.94 -32.14
C ARG A 236 -6.44 6.11 -32.28
N ARG A 237 -5.79 5.35 -33.20
CA ARG A 237 -4.35 5.50 -33.48
C ARG A 237 -4.01 6.89 -34.05
N MET A 238 -4.84 7.39 -34.99
CA MET A 238 -4.67 8.73 -35.52
C MET A 238 -4.69 9.79 -34.43
N PHE A 239 -5.70 9.78 -33.56
CA PHE A 239 -5.80 10.74 -32.46
C PHE A 239 -4.69 10.57 -31.41
N ALA A 240 -4.25 9.34 -31.14
CA ALA A 240 -3.09 9.09 -30.28
C ALA A 240 -1.80 9.66 -30.89
N SER A 241 -1.58 9.50 -32.21
CA SER A 241 -0.41 10.08 -32.90
C SER A 241 -0.46 11.61 -32.88
N ILE A 242 -1.62 12.22 -33.11
CA ILE A 242 -1.81 13.68 -33.03
C ILE A 242 -1.53 14.19 -31.59
N SER A 243 -2.02 13.46 -30.56
CA SER A 243 -1.77 13.82 -29.17
C SER A 243 -0.27 13.78 -28.85
N LEU A 244 0.45 12.77 -29.33
CA LEU A 244 1.90 12.65 -29.13
C LEU A 244 2.67 13.82 -29.79
N ASP A 245 2.31 14.19 -31.01
CA ASP A 245 2.93 15.32 -31.73
C ASP A 245 2.74 16.65 -30.99
N ARG A 246 1.67 16.77 -30.21
CA ARG A 246 1.34 17.98 -29.44
C ARG A 246 1.90 17.95 -28.01
N LEU A 247 2.13 16.77 -27.46
CA LEU A 247 2.56 16.61 -26.08
C LEU A 247 3.92 17.24 -25.82
N LYS A 248 4.92 16.96 -26.67
CA LYS A 248 6.33 17.45 -26.58
C LYS A 248 6.79 17.65 -25.13
N PRO A 249 7.05 16.56 -24.38
CA PRO A 249 7.44 16.67 -22.98
C PRO A 249 8.88 17.15 -22.86
N ASP A 250 9.15 17.92 -21.79
CA ASP A 250 10.50 18.32 -21.41
C ASP A 250 11.20 17.24 -20.59
N LEU A 251 10.40 16.50 -19.82
CA LEU A 251 10.88 15.39 -18.97
C LEU A 251 9.90 14.22 -19.02
N VAL A 252 10.40 13.02 -19.24
CA VAL A 252 9.65 11.77 -19.13
C VAL A 252 10.17 10.95 -17.97
N ILE A 253 9.29 10.58 -17.06
CA ILE A 253 9.60 9.71 -15.93
C ILE A 253 8.86 8.39 -16.11
N MET A 254 9.59 7.27 -16.10
CA MET A 254 9.03 5.93 -16.20
C MET A 254 9.25 5.17 -14.89
N ASP A 255 8.18 4.99 -14.12
CA ASP A 255 8.23 4.30 -12.83
C ASP A 255 7.98 2.81 -12.98
N GLU A 256 8.85 1.98 -12.40
CA GLU A 256 8.87 0.51 -12.54
C GLU A 256 8.88 0.10 -14.04
N PHE A 257 9.74 0.75 -14.82
CA PHE A 257 9.78 0.63 -16.29
C PHE A 257 10.01 -0.79 -16.81
N GLN A 258 10.59 -1.69 -16.03
CA GLN A 258 10.78 -3.10 -16.40
C GLN A 258 9.48 -3.83 -16.74
N ARG A 259 8.34 -3.26 -16.39
CA ARG A 259 7.02 -3.79 -16.77
C ARG A 259 6.58 -3.43 -18.17
N PHE A 260 7.22 -2.46 -18.78
CA PHE A 260 6.89 -1.95 -20.11
C PHE A 260 8.14 -1.91 -20.99
N LYS A 261 8.90 -2.99 -20.98
CA LYS A 261 10.13 -3.14 -21.78
C LYS A 261 9.89 -2.90 -23.26
N ASP A 262 8.73 -3.32 -23.75
CA ASP A 262 8.32 -3.14 -25.16
C ASP A 262 8.36 -1.67 -25.58
N LEU A 263 8.11 -0.73 -24.64
CA LEU A 263 8.25 0.71 -24.90
C LEU A 263 9.70 1.14 -25.13
N ILE A 264 10.66 0.46 -24.50
CA ILE A 264 12.09 0.75 -24.61
C ILE A 264 12.70 -0.03 -25.78
N ALA A 265 12.28 -1.28 -25.99
CA ALA A 265 12.78 -2.15 -27.04
C ALA A 265 12.39 -1.64 -28.46
N GLY A 266 11.32 -0.82 -28.55
CA GLY A 266 10.88 -0.24 -29.81
C GLY A 266 10.54 -1.32 -30.83
N ASP A 267 9.82 -2.37 -30.42
CA ASP A 267 9.40 -3.45 -31.30
C ASP A 267 8.40 -2.96 -32.36
N ASN A 268 8.07 -3.80 -33.33
CA ASN A 268 7.14 -3.46 -34.40
C ASN A 268 5.66 -3.55 -33.96
N SER A 269 5.39 -3.68 -32.64
CA SER A 269 4.02 -3.55 -32.10
C SER A 269 3.51 -2.12 -32.21
N GLU A 270 2.19 -1.93 -32.23
CA GLU A 270 1.58 -0.59 -32.26
C GLU A 270 2.04 0.27 -31.06
N SER A 271 2.14 -0.32 -29.88
CA SER A 271 2.65 0.34 -28.69
C SER A 271 4.14 0.66 -28.79
N GLY A 272 4.94 -0.23 -29.36
CA GLY A 272 6.37 -0.02 -29.58
C GLY A 272 6.64 1.08 -30.61
N MET A 273 5.84 1.19 -31.67
CA MET A 273 5.96 2.27 -32.67
C MET A 273 5.63 3.65 -32.09
N LEU A 274 4.55 3.74 -31.29
CA LEU A 274 4.17 4.97 -30.60
C LEU A 274 5.23 5.38 -29.54
N ALA A 275 5.75 4.40 -28.82
CA ALA A 275 6.81 4.63 -27.85
C ALA A 275 8.14 5.03 -28.49
N ARG A 276 8.49 4.44 -29.65
CA ARG A 276 9.68 4.83 -30.41
C ARG A 276 9.64 6.31 -30.78
N LYS A 277 8.52 6.78 -31.30
CA LYS A 277 8.31 8.19 -31.65
C LYS A 277 8.50 9.11 -30.45
N PHE A 278 8.03 8.68 -29.29
CA PHE A 278 8.02 9.47 -28.06
C PHE A 278 9.37 9.44 -27.27
N LEU A 279 10.05 8.28 -27.24
CA LEU A 279 11.23 8.07 -26.41
C LEU A 279 12.54 8.01 -27.18
N ILE A 280 12.51 7.72 -28.49
CA ILE A 280 13.71 7.41 -29.28
C ILE A 280 13.98 8.43 -30.38
N GLU A 281 12.98 8.91 -31.10
CA GLU A 281 13.15 9.80 -32.26
C GLU A 281 13.46 11.24 -31.83
N ASP A 282 12.98 11.70 -30.68
CA ASP A 282 13.29 13.02 -30.14
C ASP A 282 14.49 12.93 -29.18
N ASN A 283 15.66 13.35 -29.65
CA ASN A 283 16.93 13.22 -28.91
C ASN A 283 17.10 14.27 -27.80
N ASP A 284 16.24 15.28 -27.70
CA ASP A 284 16.39 16.37 -26.71
C ASP A 284 15.52 16.16 -25.46
N VAL A 285 14.59 15.21 -25.48
CA VAL A 285 13.73 14.86 -24.33
C VAL A 285 14.54 14.18 -23.23
N LYS A 286 14.45 14.72 -22.02
CA LYS A 286 15.08 14.10 -20.84
C LYS A 286 14.23 12.93 -20.35
N VAL A 287 14.86 11.78 -20.14
CA VAL A 287 14.19 10.55 -19.68
C VAL A 287 14.79 10.07 -18.38
N LEU A 288 13.97 9.89 -17.35
CA LEU A 288 14.35 9.31 -16.07
C LEU A 288 13.63 7.96 -15.87
N LEU A 289 14.40 6.90 -15.94
CA LEU A 289 13.90 5.56 -15.60
C LEU A 289 14.03 5.32 -14.09
N LEU A 290 12.96 4.87 -13.45
CA LEU A 290 12.94 4.50 -12.05
C LEU A 290 12.71 3.01 -11.91
N SER A 291 13.60 2.31 -11.22
CA SER A 291 13.39 0.92 -10.85
C SER A 291 14.40 0.48 -9.78
N ALA A 292 13.94 -0.32 -8.82
CA ALA A 292 14.88 -0.99 -7.91
C ALA A 292 15.55 -2.21 -8.56
N THR A 293 14.93 -2.74 -9.61
CA THR A 293 15.32 -3.96 -10.31
C THR A 293 15.16 -3.75 -11.81
N PRO A 294 16.12 -3.04 -12.43
CA PRO A 294 15.98 -2.54 -13.81
C PRO A 294 15.91 -3.64 -14.88
N TYR A 295 16.25 -4.87 -14.54
CA TYR A 295 16.14 -6.06 -15.39
C TYR A 295 15.92 -7.29 -14.51
N LYS A 296 15.52 -8.43 -15.09
CA LYS A 296 15.41 -9.69 -14.32
C LYS A 296 16.82 -10.10 -13.86
N PRO A 297 17.14 -10.13 -12.56
CA PRO A 297 18.47 -10.55 -12.09
C PRO A 297 18.68 -12.07 -12.16
N TYR A 298 17.63 -12.82 -12.51
CA TYR A 298 17.67 -14.27 -12.55
C TYR A 298 16.67 -14.82 -13.56
N SER A 299 17.10 -15.75 -14.41
CA SER A 299 16.20 -16.56 -15.25
C SER A 299 16.16 -17.98 -14.71
N THR A 300 14.98 -18.58 -14.58
CA THR A 300 14.87 -19.98 -14.21
C THR A 300 15.39 -20.90 -15.32
N LEU A 301 15.83 -22.11 -14.97
CA LEU A 301 16.25 -23.11 -15.96
C LEU A 301 15.18 -23.40 -17.02
N GLU A 302 13.90 -23.31 -16.66
CA GLU A 302 12.77 -23.44 -17.56
C GLU A 302 12.70 -22.27 -18.54
N GLU A 303 12.86 -21.03 -18.07
CA GLU A 303 12.91 -19.82 -18.90
C GLU A 303 14.15 -19.80 -19.80
N LEU A 304 15.31 -20.27 -19.29
CA LEU A 304 16.54 -20.41 -20.08
C LEU A 304 16.41 -21.42 -21.21
N SER A 305 15.64 -22.51 -21.00
CA SER A 305 15.39 -23.52 -22.04
C SER A 305 14.48 -23.02 -23.18
N GLU A 306 13.61 -22.04 -22.89
CA GLU A 306 12.68 -21.47 -23.86
C GLU A 306 13.22 -20.23 -24.59
N THR A 307 14.00 -19.36 -23.89
CA THR A 307 14.35 -18.01 -24.38
C THR A 307 15.87 -17.73 -24.46
N GLY A 308 16.73 -18.64 -23.98
CA GLY A 308 18.18 -18.39 -23.90
C GLY A 308 18.55 -17.43 -22.75
N GLU A 309 19.64 -16.66 -22.89
CA GLU A 309 20.18 -15.75 -21.85
C GLU A 309 19.33 -14.44 -21.67
N GLY A 310 18.02 -14.59 -21.46
CA GLY A 310 17.08 -13.48 -21.52
C GLY A 310 17.38 -12.29 -20.57
N HIS A 311 17.87 -12.54 -19.35
CA HIS A 311 18.20 -11.48 -18.38
C HIS A 311 19.42 -10.63 -18.77
N TYR A 312 20.45 -11.24 -19.36
CA TYR A 312 21.61 -10.54 -19.86
C TYR A 312 21.26 -9.66 -21.06
N GLN A 313 20.49 -10.17 -22.00
CA GLN A 313 19.99 -9.41 -23.14
C GLN A 313 19.13 -8.20 -22.70
N GLU A 314 18.27 -8.41 -21.70
CA GLU A 314 17.46 -7.32 -21.12
C GLU A 314 18.35 -6.22 -20.51
N PHE A 315 19.39 -6.61 -19.76
CA PHE A 315 20.35 -5.66 -19.21
C PHE A 315 21.05 -4.85 -20.32
N MET A 316 21.54 -5.54 -21.34
CA MET A 316 22.21 -4.88 -22.48
C MET A 316 21.27 -3.95 -23.23
N GLN A 317 20.01 -4.34 -23.45
CA GLN A 317 18.99 -3.47 -24.06
C GLN A 317 18.72 -2.20 -23.27
N VAL A 318 18.67 -2.30 -21.93
CA VAL A 318 18.51 -1.12 -21.06
C VAL A 318 19.74 -0.20 -21.18
N MET A 319 20.93 -0.77 -21.15
CA MET A 319 22.18 0.02 -21.28
C MET A 319 22.29 0.66 -22.67
N ASP A 320 21.91 -0.04 -23.74
CA ASP A 320 21.87 0.49 -25.10
C ASP A 320 20.86 1.62 -25.25
N PHE A 321 19.70 1.51 -24.58
CA PHE A 321 18.74 2.60 -24.52
C PHE A 321 19.30 3.83 -23.81
N LEU A 322 19.96 3.64 -22.65
CA LEU A 322 20.51 4.74 -21.86
C LEU A 322 21.63 5.48 -22.60
N MET A 323 22.51 4.75 -23.28
CA MET A 323 23.70 5.34 -23.92
C MET A 323 23.38 6.05 -25.23
N ASN A 324 22.34 5.65 -25.95
CA ASN A 324 21.81 6.29 -27.18
C ASN A 324 22.87 6.78 -28.21
N ASP A 325 24.11 6.34 -28.13
CA ASP A 325 25.22 6.69 -28.97
C ASP A 325 26.01 5.43 -29.30
N ASP A 326 26.19 5.12 -30.58
CA ASP A 326 26.75 3.86 -30.99
C ASP A 326 28.23 3.68 -30.57
N GLN A 327 28.97 4.77 -30.43
CA GLN A 327 30.37 4.71 -29.96
C GLN A 327 30.41 4.40 -28.47
N LYS A 328 29.50 5.04 -27.65
CA LYS A 328 29.39 4.77 -26.23
C LYS A 328 28.90 3.34 -25.98
N LYS A 329 27.94 2.85 -26.76
CA LYS A 329 27.45 1.46 -26.67
C LYS A 329 28.62 0.48 -26.92
N HIS A 330 29.38 0.69 -27.99
CA HIS A 330 30.49 -0.20 -28.31
C HIS A 330 31.56 -0.22 -27.20
N GLN A 331 31.92 0.95 -26.65
CA GLN A 331 32.83 1.07 -25.53
C GLN A 331 32.31 0.33 -24.29
N PHE A 332 31.07 0.53 -23.94
CA PHE A 332 30.43 -0.16 -22.81
C PHE A 332 30.45 -1.67 -23.01
N HIS A 333 30.00 -2.17 -24.17
CA HIS A 333 30.01 -3.59 -24.49
C HIS A 333 31.39 -4.22 -24.33
N GLN A 334 32.43 -3.55 -24.77
CA GLN A 334 33.80 -4.05 -24.64
C GLN A 334 34.25 -4.11 -23.16
N VAL A 335 34.10 -3.01 -22.41
CA VAL A 335 34.48 -2.95 -21.00
C VAL A 335 33.70 -3.98 -20.18
N TRP A 336 32.39 -4.11 -20.44
CA TRP A 336 31.50 -5.04 -19.74
C TRP A 336 31.85 -6.50 -20.05
N SER A 337 32.17 -6.80 -21.29
CA SER A 337 32.62 -8.14 -21.71
C SER A 337 33.93 -8.53 -21.05
N ASP A 338 34.89 -7.62 -20.97
CA ASP A 338 36.17 -7.86 -20.30
C ASP A 338 36.00 -8.08 -18.79
N TYR A 339 35.16 -7.26 -18.11
CA TYR A 339 34.84 -7.47 -16.72
C TYR A 339 34.09 -8.82 -16.48
N SER A 340 33.09 -9.14 -17.31
CA SER A 340 32.34 -10.39 -17.21
C SER A 340 33.23 -11.62 -17.39
N ARG A 341 34.19 -11.59 -18.29
CA ARG A 341 35.16 -12.68 -18.52
C ARG A 341 36.06 -12.89 -17.29
N HIS A 342 36.62 -11.83 -16.73
CA HIS A 342 37.50 -11.94 -15.55
C HIS A 342 36.69 -12.36 -14.29
N LEU A 343 35.44 -11.94 -14.19
CA LEU A 343 34.56 -12.33 -13.09
C LEU A 343 34.17 -13.80 -13.18
N ALA A 344 33.92 -14.33 -14.40
CA ALA A 344 33.61 -15.75 -14.61
C ALA A 344 34.81 -16.66 -14.24
N GLU A 345 36.04 -16.15 -14.39
CA GLU A 345 37.28 -16.83 -14.03
C GLU A 345 37.79 -16.39 -12.64
N ILE A 346 36.88 -16.06 -11.71
CA ILE A 346 37.25 -15.51 -10.41
C ILE A 346 38.21 -16.46 -9.65
N LYS A 347 39.47 -16.00 -9.46
CA LYS A 347 40.53 -16.69 -8.71
C LYS A 347 41.29 -15.69 -7.87
N THR A 348 41.78 -16.15 -6.72
CA THR A 348 42.55 -15.31 -5.78
C THR A 348 43.78 -14.71 -6.44
N GLU A 349 44.42 -15.42 -7.39
CA GLU A 349 45.59 -14.96 -8.12
C GLU A 349 45.35 -13.74 -9.05
N HIS A 350 44.10 -13.55 -9.50
CA HIS A 350 43.72 -12.48 -10.43
C HIS A 350 42.88 -11.38 -9.79
N TYR A 351 42.75 -11.36 -8.46
CA TYR A 351 41.86 -10.46 -7.72
C TYR A 351 42.13 -8.96 -8.02
N THR A 352 43.40 -8.54 -8.08
CA THR A 352 43.75 -7.14 -8.37
C THR A 352 43.35 -6.71 -9.78
N VAL A 353 43.44 -7.59 -10.77
CA VAL A 353 42.98 -7.31 -12.13
C VAL A 353 41.48 -7.23 -12.18
N LEU A 354 40.78 -8.13 -11.49
CA LEU A 354 39.33 -8.11 -11.40
C LEU A 354 38.80 -6.84 -10.76
N VAL A 355 39.43 -6.36 -9.68
CA VAL A 355 39.07 -5.08 -9.04
C VAL A 355 39.26 -3.90 -10.00
N ALA A 356 40.35 -3.89 -10.82
CA ALA A 356 40.55 -2.85 -11.81
C ALA A 356 39.49 -2.85 -12.91
N GLU A 357 39.16 -4.04 -13.47
CA GLU A 357 38.11 -4.15 -14.49
C GLU A 357 36.72 -3.83 -13.93
N LYS A 358 36.44 -4.22 -12.68
CA LYS A 358 35.23 -3.79 -11.96
C LYS A 358 35.12 -2.27 -11.87
N THR A 359 36.22 -1.57 -11.51
CA THR A 359 36.23 -0.12 -11.41
C THR A 359 35.94 0.55 -12.77
N ARG A 360 36.54 0.01 -13.85
CA ARG A 360 36.25 0.51 -15.21
C ARG A 360 34.78 0.30 -15.60
N ALA A 361 34.24 -0.88 -15.35
CA ALA A 361 32.84 -1.18 -15.61
C ALA A 361 31.88 -0.27 -14.78
N GLU A 362 32.21 -0.04 -13.51
CA GLU A 362 31.52 0.86 -12.61
C GLU A 362 31.53 2.31 -13.11
N ASP A 363 32.65 2.80 -13.61
CA ASP A 363 32.76 4.16 -14.16
C ASP A 363 31.95 4.34 -15.43
N GLU A 364 31.90 3.35 -16.31
CA GLU A 364 31.04 3.39 -17.51
C GLU A 364 29.56 3.38 -17.13
N MET A 365 29.13 2.56 -16.16
CA MET A 365 27.76 2.57 -15.66
C MET A 365 27.39 3.89 -14.98
N TYR A 366 28.29 4.47 -14.19
CA TYR A 366 28.04 5.71 -13.45
C TYR A 366 27.78 6.92 -14.35
N ARG A 367 28.09 6.82 -15.66
CA ARG A 367 27.77 7.84 -16.67
C ARG A 367 26.28 7.96 -16.98
N CYS A 368 25.46 6.94 -16.64
CA CYS A 368 24.03 6.96 -16.94
C CYS A 368 23.16 6.29 -15.86
N VAL A 369 23.76 5.71 -14.80
CA VAL A 369 23.05 5.01 -13.73
C VAL A 369 23.45 5.58 -12.38
N CYS A 370 22.43 5.84 -11.52
CA CYS A 370 22.61 6.16 -10.10
C CYS A 370 21.94 5.04 -9.27
N ARG A 371 22.65 4.54 -8.24
CA ARG A 371 22.14 3.49 -7.36
C ARG A 371 22.66 3.64 -5.95
N THR A 372 21.76 3.79 -4.98
CA THR A 372 22.06 3.76 -3.55
C THR A 372 21.47 2.50 -2.94
N GLU A 373 22.22 1.84 -2.04
CA GLU A 373 21.83 0.61 -1.36
C GLU A 373 22.04 0.75 0.14
N ARG A 374 21.27 -0.01 0.95
CA ARG A 374 21.51 -0.12 2.38
C ARG A 374 22.81 -0.87 2.66
N LEU A 375 23.52 -0.42 3.66
CA LEU A 375 24.79 -1.02 4.06
C LEU A 375 24.64 -2.22 4.98
N SER A 376 23.48 -2.36 5.64
CA SER A 376 23.24 -3.34 6.71
C SER A 376 21.90 -4.06 6.56
N ASP A 377 21.93 -5.37 6.72
CA ASP A 377 20.77 -6.27 6.82
C ASP A 377 20.51 -6.75 8.26
N ALA A 378 21.22 -6.22 9.27
CA ALA A 378 21.16 -6.66 10.67
C ALA A 378 19.75 -6.50 11.29
N ILE A 379 18.94 -5.62 10.73
CA ILE A 379 17.55 -5.39 11.12
C ILE A 379 16.62 -6.58 10.83
N PHE A 380 17.04 -7.54 9.97
CA PHE A 380 16.22 -8.70 9.63
C PHE A 380 16.46 -9.88 10.57
N ASP A 381 15.37 -10.48 11.04
CA ASP A 381 15.37 -11.78 11.71
C ASP A 381 14.89 -12.87 10.73
N ARG A 382 15.79 -13.79 10.44
CA ARG A 382 15.56 -14.92 9.53
C ARG A 382 15.29 -16.23 10.27
N SER A 383 15.32 -16.25 11.61
CA SER A 383 15.17 -17.47 12.41
C SER A 383 13.84 -18.19 12.13
N LYS A 384 12.74 -17.44 12.03
CA LYS A 384 11.40 -17.99 11.73
C LYS A 384 11.21 -18.39 10.26
N ALA A 385 12.11 -18.04 9.38
CA ALA A 385 12.08 -18.49 7.99
C ALA A 385 12.52 -19.94 7.81
N THR A 386 13.08 -20.55 8.85
CA THR A 386 13.55 -21.95 8.83
C THR A 386 12.69 -22.88 9.68
N GLU A 387 11.67 -22.36 10.35
CA GLU A 387 10.75 -23.16 11.16
C GLU A 387 9.81 -23.97 10.25
N MET A 388 9.72 -25.28 10.50
CA MET A 388 8.77 -26.14 9.79
C MET A 388 7.40 -26.07 10.46
N THR A 389 6.35 -26.08 9.63
CA THR A 389 4.97 -26.20 10.12
C THR A 389 4.73 -27.65 10.59
N GLU A 390 3.92 -27.80 11.63
CA GLU A 390 3.44 -29.13 12.02
C GLU A 390 2.40 -29.62 11.02
N ILE A 391 2.53 -30.90 10.61
CA ILE A 391 1.49 -31.59 9.85
C ILE A 391 0.59 -32.32 10.85
N THR A 392 -0.67 -31.92 10.88
CA THR A 392 -1.68 -32.57 11.73
C THR A 392 -2.47 -33.63 10.96
N THR A 393 -3.19 -34.48 11.70
CA THR A 393 -4.11 -35.46 11.10
C THR A 393 -5.18 -34.78 10.25
N GLU A 394 -5.54 -33.55 10.62
CA GLU A 394 -6.54 -32.74 9.92
C GLU A 394 -6.02 -32.23 8.56
N ASP A 395 -4.72 -31.91 8.45
CA ASP A 395 -4.09 -31.55 7.17
C ASP A 395 -4.16 -32.71 6.18
N ILE A 396 -3.81 -33.92 6.65
CA ILE A 396 -3.86 -35.15 5.83
C ILE A 396 -5.30 -35.45 5.43
N ARG A 397 -6.25 -35.33 6.37
CA ARG A 397 -7.68 -35.56 6.11
C ARG A 397 -8.20 -34.59 5.07
N SER A 398 -7.80 -33.33 5.10
CA SER A 398 -8.21 -32.33 4.12
C SER A 398 -7.84 -32.76 2.69
N TYR A 399 -6.65 -33.31 2.49
CA TYR A 399 -6.23 -33.82 1.19
C TYR A 399 -6.97 -35.09 0.80
N THR A 400 -7.05 -36.07 1.70
CA THR A 400 -7.67 -37.37 1.40
C THR A 400 -9.17 -37.25 1.11
N GLU A 401 -9.93 -36.45 1.88
CA GLU A 401 -11.33 -36.19 1.62
C GLU A 401 -11.56 -35.57 0.23
N LEU A 402 -10.76 -34.55 -0.14
CA LEU A 402 -10.85 -33.93 -1.46
C LEU A 402 -10.47 -34.88 -2.58
N GLN A 403 -9.41 -35.70 -2.41
CA GLN A 403 -9.00 -36.69 -3.43
C GLN A 403 -10.09 -37.76 -3.59
N MET A 404 -10.69 -38.25 -2.52
CA MET A 404 -11.82 -39.19 -2.60
C MET A 404 -13.00 -38.61 -3.38
N LEU A 405 -13.29 -37.33 -3.19
CA LEU A 405 -14.33 -36.64 -3.95
C LEU A 405 -13.98 -36.58 -5.44
N MET A 406 -12.74 -36.17 -5.78
CA MET A 406 -12.27 -36.12 -7.17
C MET A 406 -12.31 -37.49 -7.86
N ASP A 407 -11.90 -38.57 -7.15
CA ASP A 407 -11.92 -39.91 -7.65
C ASP A 407 -13.38 -40.41 -7.91
N SER A 408 -14.29 -40.10 -6.98
CA SER A 408 -15.71 -40.45 -7.15
C SER A 408 -16.36 -39.72 -8.34
N LEU A 409 -15.89 -38.53 -8.64
CA LEU A 409 -16.35 -37.71 -9.78
C LEU A 409 -15.57 -37.96 -11.08
N SER A 410 -14.57 -38.80 -11.06
CA SER A 410 -13.66 -39.10 -12.20
C SER A 410 -12.96 -37.82 -12.74
N LEU A 411 -12.61 -36.87 -11.86
CA LEU A 411 -11.98 -35.58 -12.20
C LEU A 411 -10.45 -35.58 -12.11
N GLY A 412 -9.84 -36.75 -11.80
CA GLY A 412 -8.37 -36.90 -11.71
C GLY A 412 -7.80 -36.45 -10.37
N LYS A 413 -6.50 -36.15 -10.32
CA LYS A 413 -5.81 -35.78 -9.08
C LYS A 413 -6.07 -34.35 -8.68
N PHE A 414 -6.33 -34.12 -7.39
CA PHE A 414 -6.45 -32.77 -6.85
C PHE A 414 -5.07 -32.16 -6.62
N PRO A 415 -4.81 -30.91 -7.07
CA PRO A 415 -3.51 -30.26 -6.87
C PRO A 415 -3.23 -30.02 -5.38
N ILE A 416 -2.19 -30.67 -4.84
CA ILE A 416 -1.81 -30.57 -3.43
C ILE A 416 -1.52 -29.13 -2.99
N GLU A 417 -1.04 -28.28 -3.89
CA GLU A 417 -0.72 -26.89 -3.60
C GLU A 417 -1.96 -26.07 -3.17
N TYR A 418 -3.16 -26.42 -3.61
CA TYR A 418 -4.38 -25.79 -3.12
C TYR A 418 -4.63 -26.14 -1.65
N VAL A 419 -4.46 -27.40 -1.25
CA VAL A 419 -4.65 -27.85 0.14
C VAL A 419 -3.60 -27.26 1.07
N LYS A 420 -2.34 -27.21 0.61
CA LYS A 420 -1.26 -26.54 1.33
C LYS A 420 -1.53 -25.03 1.51
N SER A 421 -2.30 -24.43 0.60
CA SER A 421 -2.55 -23.00 0.59
C SER A 421 -3.78 -22.58 1.40
N ALA A 422 -4.82 -23.40 1.53
CA ALA A 422 -6.00 -23.01 2.30
C ALA A 422 -6.78 -24.22 2.83
N PRO A 423 -7.29 -24.16 4.07
CA PRO A 423 -8.30 -25.10 4.56
C PRO A 423 -9.68 -24.75 4.00
N TYR A 424 -10.64 -25.65 4.13
CA TYR A 424 -12.04 -25.46 3.73
C TYR A 424 -12.18 -24.91 2.30
N LEU A 425 -11.46 -25.51 1.37
CA LEU A 425 -11.24 -24.99 0.02
C LEU A 425 -12.53 -24.62 -0.71
N LEU A 426 -13.57 -25.46 -0.65
CA LEU A 426 -14.83 -25.21 -1.34
C LEU A 426 -15.60 -23.99 -0.77
N SER A 427 -15.27 -23.57 0.47
CA SER A 427 -15.86 -22.36 1.05
C SER A 427 -15.28 -21.06 0.48
N PHE A 428 -14.03 -21.07 0.05
CA PHE A 428 -13.30 -19.85 -0.34
C PHE A 428 -12.91 -19.81 -1.82
N MET A 429 -12.82 -20.95 -2.49
CA MET A 429 -12.34 -21.08 -3.86
C MET A 429 -13.38 -20.56 -4.87
N ASN A 430 -12.91 -19.78 -5.87
CA ASN A 430 -13.67 -19.33 -7.02
C ASN A 430 -12.92 -19.66 -8.32
N TYR A 431 -12.40 -20.90 -8.43
CA TYR A 431 -11.64 -21.36 -9.59
C TYR A 431 -12.44 -22.37 -10.40
N ARG A 432 -12.09 -22.54 -11.68
CA ARG A 432 -12.72 -23.51 -12.61
C ARG A 432 -12.77 -24.95 -12.07
N VAL A 433 -11.85 -25.31 -11.17
CA VAL A 433 -11.87 -26.63 -10.52
C VAL A 433 -13.13 -26.81 -9.67
N LYS A 434 -13.55 -25.77 -8.95
CA LYS A 434 -14.80 -25.79 -8.17
C LYS A 434 -16.02 -25.93 -9.09
N ASP A 435 -16.05 -25.17 -10.18
CA ASP A 435 -17.17 -25.25 -11.14
C ASP A 435 -17.30 -26.67 -11.70
N LYS A 436 -16.16 -27.30 -12.08
CA LYS A 436 -16.15 -28.71 -12.51
C LYS A 436 -16.64 -29.67 -11.45
N ILE A 437 -16.28 -29.46 -10.17
CA ILE A 437 -16.78 -30.27 -9.05
C ILE A 437 -18.30 -30.11 -8.90
N VAL A 438 -18.80 -28.88 -8.93
CA VAL A 438 -20.24 -28.59 -8.83
C VAL A 438 -21.01 -29.21 -9.99
N ASP A 439 -20.57 -28.99 -11.24
CA ASP A 439 -21.20 -29.56 -12.43
C ASP A 439 -21.24 -31.09 -12.40
N ALA A 440 -20.18 -31.74 -11.90
CA ALA A 440 -20.12 -33.18 -11.80
C ALA A 440 -21.03 -33.73 -10.69
N LEU A 441 -21.09 -33.06 -9.53
CA LEU A 441 -22.00 -33.39 -8.44
C LEU A 441 -23.46 -33.24 -8.87
N GLU A 442 -23.81 -32.17 -9.57
CA GLU A 442 -25.17 -31.98 -10.10
C GLU A 442 -25.58 -33.07 -11.09
N LYS A 443 -24.64 -33.51 -11.95
CA LYS A 443 -24.88 -34.60 -12.92
C LYS A 443 -25.05 -35.96 -12.25
N GLN A 444 -24.28 -36.25 -11.19
CA GLN A 444 -24.34 -37.51 -10.48
C GLN A 444 -25.47 -37.55 -9.43
N GLY A 445 -25.86 -36.41 -8.88
CA GLY A 445 -26.86 -36.31 -7.80
C GLY A 445 -26.40 -36.92 -6.46
N ASP A 446 -25.11 -37.20 -6.29
CA ASP A 446 -24.57 -37.81 -5.06
C ASP A 446 -23.69 -36.84 -4.27
N TYR A 447 -24.21 -36.31 -3.19
CA TYR A 447 -23.52 -35.35 -2.31
C TYR A 447 -23.00 -35.98 -1.01
N ARG A 448 -23.08 -37.32 -0.81
CA ARG A 448 -22.74 -37.97 0.47
C ARG A 448 -21.33 -37.66 0.97
N LEU A 449 -20.31 -37.61 0.09
CA LEU A 449 -18.93 -37.31 0.47
C LEU A 449 -18.81 -35.85 0.98
N VAL A 450 -19.52 -34.91 0.38
CA VAL A 450 -19.55 -33.51 0.81
C VAL A 450 -20.28 -33.36 2.14
N GLU A 451 -21.40 -34.07 2.32
CA GLU A 451 -22.18 -34.06 3.56
C GLU A 451 -21.41 -34.65 4.75
N GLN A 452 -20.65 -35.69 4.54
CA GLN A 452 -19.86 -36.34 5.58
C GLN A 452 -18.56 -35.61 5.87
N SER A 453 -18.02 -34.83 4.91
CA SER A 453 -16.76 -34.12 5.07
C SER A 453 -16.74 -33.18 6.25
N THR A 454 -15.60 -33.15 6.92
CA THR A 454 -15.31 -32.19 8.00
C THR A 454 -14.33 -31.09 7.60
N SER A 455 -13.68 -31.24 6.44
CA SER A 455 -12.57 -30.39 6.00
C SER A 455 -12.84 -29.60 4.72
N MET A 456 -13.79 -30.02 3.86
CA MET A 456 -14.03 -29.34 2.57
C MET A 456 -14.77 -28.02 2.70
N LEU A 457 -15.74 -27.93 3.61
CA LEU A 457 -16.66 -26.79 3.77
C LEU A 457 -16.82 -26.40 5.24
N LEU A 458 -16.91 -25.11 5.49
CA LEU A 458 -17.30 -24.58 6.78
C LEU A 458 -18.76 -24.92 7.10
N ARG A 459 -19.07 -25.16 8.37
CA ARG A 459 -20.44 -25.42 8.86
C ARG A 459 -21.01 -24.15 9.48
N ARG A 460 -22.12 -23.66 8.93
CA ARG A 460 -22.83 -22.47 9.45
C ARG A 460 -23.20 -22.60 10.94
N THR A 461 -23.59 -23.78 11.36
CA THR A 461 -23.97 -24.07 12.76
C THR A 461 -22.84 -23.84 13.75
N ARG A 462 -21.60 -24.27 13.39
CA ARG A 462 -20.40 -24.04 14.22
C ARG A 462 -20.05 -22.57 14.31
N ILE A 463 -20.05 -21.87 13.17
CA ILE A 463 -19.79 -20.44 13.11
C ILE A 463 -20.80 -19.70 14.00
N ASN A 464 -22.08 -20.04 13.86
CA ASN A 464 -23.16 -19.35 14.60
C ASN A 464 -23.04 -19.49 16.12
N ARG A 465 -22.39 -20.55 16.60
CA ARG A 465 -22.19 -20.82 18.04
C ARG A 465 -20.83 -20.38 18.57
N TYR A 466 -20.02 -19.73 17.76
CA TYR A 466 -18.63 -19.40 18.09
C TYR A 466 -17.79 -20.62 18.51
N GLU A 467 -18.07 -21.80 17.94
CA GLU A 467 -17.31 -23.01 18.19
C GLU A 467 -15.90 -22.90 17.55
N LYS A 468 -14.91 -23.55 18.15
CA LYS A 468 -13.57 -23.60 17.58
C LYS A 468 -13.61 -24.29 16.20
N ILE A 469 -13.16 -23.58 15.16
CA ILE A 469 -12.95 -24.12 13.82
C ILE A 469 -11.54 -24.67 13.77
N PRO A 470 -11.32 -25.96 13.49
CA PRO A 470 -9.97 -26.53 13.31
C PRO A 470 -9.21 -25.80 12.20
N CYS A 471 -7.92 -25.55 12.37
CA CYS A 471 -7.14 -24.85 11.34
C CYS A 471 -7.05 -25.65 10.05
N ASN A 472 -6.91 -26.96 10.13
CA ASN A 472 -6.75 -27.88 8.98
C ASN A 472 -5.66 -27.43 7.98
N ASN A 473 -4.71 -26.63 8.42
CA ASN A 473 -3.64 -26.09 7.60
C ASN A 473 -2.51 -25.52 8.47
N GLY A 474 -1.30 -26.07 8.34
CA GLY A 474 -0.15 -25.67 9.13
C GLY A 474 0.24 -24.22 8.95
N ARG A 475 0.08 -23.64 7.74
CA ARG A 475 0.35 -22.21 7.47
C ARG A 475 -0.62 -21.30 8.24
N LEU A 476 -1.91 -21.67 8.29
CA LEU A 476 -2.90 -20.93 9.06
C LEU A 476 -2.62 -21.02 10.57
N GLN A 477 -2.20 -22.19 11.06
CA GLN A 477 -1.79 -22.35 12.46
C GLN A 477 -0.59 -21.47 12.81
N THR A 478 0.41 -21.39 11.93
CA THR A 478 1.56 -20.48 12.09
C THR A 478 1.09 -19.02 12.15
N LEU A 479 0.19 -18.60 11.26
CA LEU A 479 -0.38 -17.26 11.31
C LEU A 479 -1.13 -16.98 12.63
N PHE A 480 -1.91 -17.92 13.12
CA PHE A 480 -2.62 -17.78 14.40
C PHE A 480 -1.65 -17.67 15.59
N ASN A 481 -0.57 -18.44 15.57
CA ASN A 481 0.48 -18.34 16.58
C ASN A 481 1.17 -16.96 16.59
N GLU A 482 1.34 -16.34 15.42
CA GLU A 482 1.92 -14.99 15.30
C GLU A 482 0.92 -13.88 15.63
N ALA A 483 -0.33 -14.02 15.23
CA ALA A 483 -1.36 -12.99 15.41
C ALA A 483 -1.91 -12.94 16.85
N PHE A 484 -2.06 -14.12 17.49
CA PHE A 484 -2.66 -14.24 18.83
C PHE A 484 -1.66 -14.60 19.93
N SER A 485 -0.35 -14.67 19.59
CA SER A 485 0.75 -15.17 20.41
C SER A 485 0.60 -16.65 20.82
N ARG A 486 1.69 -17.41 20.76
CA ARG A 486 1.74 -18.81 21.24
C ARG A 486 1.36 -18.91 22.74
N GLU A 487 1.76 -17.91 23.51
CA GLU A 487 1.51 -17.82 24.95
C GLU A 487 0.13 -17.28 25.32
N ARG A 488 -0.71 -16.96 24.33
CA ARG A 488 -2.06 -16.39 24.50
C ARG A 488 -2.07 -15.13 25.40
N ASN A 489 -1.18 -14.21 25.10
CA ASN A 489 -1.02 -12.96 25.84
C ASN A 489 -2.20 -11.99 25.71
N GLY A 490 -3.27 -12.37 25.00
CA GLY A 490 -4.49 -11.57 24.85
C GLY A 490 -4.40 -10.52 23.75
N ALA A 491 -3.60 -10.75 22.69
CA ALA A 491 -3.51 -9.83 21.56
C ALA A 491 -4.86 -9.59 20.86
N GLU A 492 -5.78 -10.55 20.95
CA GLU A 492 -7.17 -10.39 20.48
C GLU A 492 -7.96 -9.32 21.24
N LEU A 493 -7.48 -8.92 22.41
CA LEU A 493 -8.10 -7.89 23.26
C LEU A 493 -7.55 -6.47 23.00
N LEU A 494 -6.56 -6.34 22.10
CA LEU A 494 -6.04 -5.04 21.69
C LEU A 494 -6.97 -4.39 20.65
N LEU A 495 -7.26 -3.10 20.82
CA LEU A 495 -7.91 -2.26 19.81
C LEU A 495 -6.89 -1.44 19.03
N TRP A 496 -5.69 -1.27 19.56
CA TRP A 496 -4.53 -0.62 18.93
C TRP A 496 -3.22 -1.26 19.34
N ILE A 497 -2.20 -1.07 18.53
CA ILE A 497 -0.81 -1.46 18.83
C ILE A 497 -0.31 -0.64 20.03
N PRO A 498 0.30 -1.25 21.05
CA PRO A 498 0.92 -0.51 22.14
C PRO A 498 1.96 0.49 21.60
N ALA A 499 1.99 1.69 22.17
CA ALA A 499 2.96 2.72 21.77
C ALA A 499 4.40 2.20 21.92
N SER A 500 5.26 2.53 20.95
CA SER A 500 6.68 2.14 20.98
C SER A 500 7.42 2.79 22.14
N ARG A 501 7.04 4.03 22.52
CA ARG A 501 7.53 4.74 23.70
C ARG A 501 6.34 5.26 24.51
N PRO A 502 5.80 4.48 25.45
CA PRO A 502 4.74 4.94 26.35
C PRO A 502 5.26 5.97 27.34
N TYR A 503 4.43 6.92 27.76
CA TYR A 503 4.78 7.90 28.79
C TYR A 503 4.93 7.29 30.19
N TYR A 504 4.14 6.27 30.49
CA TYR A 504 4.18 5.52 31.74
C TYR A 504 4.08 4.01 31.47
N SER A 505 4.47 3.19 32.43
CA SER A 505 4.38 1.75 32.26
C SER A 505 2.93 1.29 32.05
N THR A 506 2.68 0.59 30.96
CA THR A 506 1.37 0.03 30.62
C THR A 506 1.01 -1.13 31.56
N LYS A 507 -0.28 -1.45 31.60
CA LYS A 507 -0.83 -2.58 32.38
C LYS A 507 -1.65 -3.52 31.51
N SER A 508 -2.11 -4.62 32.16
CA SER A 508 -3.07 -5.54 31.57
C SER A 508 -2.58 -6.17 30.26
N VAL A 509 -3.42 -6.17 29.25
CA VAL A 509 -3.14 -6.73 27.92
C VAL A 509 -2.04 -5.96 27.18
N PHE A 510 -1.89 -4.67 27.45
CA PHE A 510 -0.89 -3.83 26.76
C PHE A 510 0.53 -4.15 27.20
N ASP A 511 0.76 -4.40 28.49
CA ASP A 511 2.06 -4.78 29.01
C ASP A 511 2.50 -6.17 28.49
N LYS A 512 1.56 -7.13 28.48
CA LYS A 512 1.82 -8.48 27.96
C LYS A 512 2.12 -8.51 26.47
N ASN A 513 1.71 -7.50 25.73
CA ASN A 513 1.90 -7.37 24.30
C ASN A 513 2.84 -6.22 23.92
N LYS A 514 3.75 -5.83 24.81
CA LYS A 514 4.79 -4.83 24.51
C LYS A 514 5.60 -5.28 23.30
N GLY A 515 5.74 -4.39 22.31
CA GLY A 515 6.41 -4.71 21.04
C GLY A 515 5.58 -5.53 20.05
N TYR A 516 4.28 -5.72 20.28
CA TYR A 516 3.37 -6.32 19.29
C TYR A 516 3.43 -5.54 17.99
N SER A 517 3.31 -6.26 16.86
CA SER A 517 3.37 -5.70 15.52
C SER A 517 2.32 -6.33 14.63
N LYS A 518 1.81 -5.56 13.67
CA LYS A 518 0.98 -6.06 12.58
C LYS A 518 1.73 -7.06 11.72
N THR A 519 0.99 -7.88 10.99
CA THR A 519 1.54 -8.91 10.09
C THR A 519 1.02 -8.71 8.68
N LEU A 520 1.95 -8.60 7.73
CA LEU A 520 1.67 -8.54 6.29
C LEU A 520 1.88 -9.93 5.68
N VAL A 521 0.86 -10.46 5.00
CA VAL A 521 0.88 -11.80 4.43
C VAL A 521 0.80 -11.73 2.90
N PHE A 522 1.76 -12.34 2.21
CA PHE A 522 1.77 -12.46 0.76
C PHE A 522 1.46 -13.86 0.29
N SER A 523 0.52 -13.99 -0.65
CA SER A 523 0.17 -15.25 -1.30
C SER A 523 0.08 -15.10 -2.81
N SER A 524 0.36 -16.18 -3.52
CA SER A 524 0.14 -16.27 -4.98
C SER A 524 -1.32 -16.59 -5.34
N TRP A 525 -2.16 -16.96 -4.38
CA TRP A 525 -3.52 -17.44 -4.60
C TRP A 525 -4.57 -16.42 -4.11
N GLU A 526 -5.48 -16.00 -4.96
CA GLU A 526 -6.55 -15.03 -4.62
C GLU A 526 -7.51 -15.50 -3.52
N MET A 527 -7.70 -16.82 -3.37
CA MET A 527 -8.54 -17.36 -2.29
C MET A 527 -7.93 -17.16 -0.90
N VAL A 528 -6.58 -17.09 -0.79
CA VAL A 528 -5.88 -17.05 0.51
C VAL A 528 -6.16 -15.76 1.28
N PRO A 529 -6.06 -14.55 0.70
CA PRO A 529 -6.44 -13.31 1.39
C PRO A 529 -7.88 -13.33 1.92
N ARG A 530 -8.81 -13.90 1.17
CA ARG A 530 -10.22 -14.04 1.60
C ARG A 530 -10.34 -14.98 2.80
N MET A 531 -9.69 -16.15 2.71
CA MET A 531 -9.69 -17.15 3.77
C MET A 531 -9.05 -16.60 5.05
N ILE A 532 -7.89 -15.96 4.97
CA ILE A 532 -7.19 -15.35 6.11
C ILE A 532 -8.07 -14.28 6.76
N ALA A 533 -8.63 -13.35 5.97
CA ALA A 533 -9.48 -12.28 6.49
C ALA A 533 -10.67 -12.83 7.28
N GLY A 534 -11.35 -13.86 6.74
CA GLY A 534 -12.51 -14.45 7.38
C GLY A 534 -12.19 -15.28 8.62
N LEU A 535 -11.25 -16.23 8.50
CA LEU A 535 -10.98 -17.17 9.59
C LEU A 535 -10.21 -16.52 10.75
N THR A 536 -9.28 -15.58 10.46
CA THR A 536 -8.54 -14.89 11.52
C THR A 536 -9.44 -13.91 12.28
N SER A 537 -10.34 -13.19 11.59
CA SER A 537 -11.31 -12.32 12.27
C SER A 537 -12.35 -13.13 13.07
N TYR A 538 -12.79 -14.27 12.54
CA TYR A 538 -13.67 -15.18 13.29
C TYR A 538 -13.00 -15.71 14.56
N GLU A 539 -11.73 -16.11 14.48
CA GLU A 539 -10.99 -16.61 15.65
C GLU A 539 -10.83 -15.50 16.72
N ALA A 540 -10.54 -14.25 16.28
CA ALA A 540 -10.51 -13.10 17.19
C ALA A 540 -11.87 -12.88 17.89
N GLU A 541 -12.98 -12.95 17.15
CA GLU A 541 -14.32 -12.86 17.75
C GLU A 541 -14.64 -14.06 18.65
N ARG A 542 -14.22 -15.26 18.30
CA ARG A 542 -14.40 -16.43 19.16
C ARG A 542 -13.69 -16.28 20.50
N LEU A 543 -12.48 -15.72 20.47
CA LEU A 543 -11.68 -15.49 21.67
C LEU A 543 -12.17 -14.29 22.51
N THR A 544 -13.01 -13.45 21.98
CA THR A 544 -13.60 -12.27 22.68
C THR A 544 -15.11 -12.46 22.91
N VAL A 545 -15.93 -12.26 21.92
CA VAL A 545 -17.40 -12.42 21.98
C VAL A 545 -17.80 -13.83 22.43
N GLY A 546 -17.10 -14.87 21.92
CA GLY A 546 -17.36 -16.26 22.29
C GLY A 546 -17.08 -16.58 23.76
N ARG A 547 -16.12 -15.86 24.41
CA ARG A 547 -15.87 -16.03 25.87
C ARG A 547 -17.03 -15.53 26.72
N LEU A 548 -17.71 -14.49 26.28
CA LEU A 548 -18.90 -13.98 26.99
C LEU A 548 -20.07 -14.95 26.87
N GLY A 549 -20.14 -15.72 25.76
CA GLY A 549 -21.19 -16.69 25.47
C GLY A 549 -21.25 -17.90 26.40
N ASN A 550 -20.25 -18.14 27.22
CA ASN A 550 -20.21 -19.25 28.19
C ASN A 550 -20.76 -18.88 29.58
N ARG A 551 -21.27 -17.66 29.78
CA ARG A 551 -22.00 -17.24 30.99
C ARG A 551 -23.49 -17.48 30.82
N GLU A 552 -24.22 -17.68 31.92
CA GLU A 552 -25.67 -18.07 31.93
C GLU A 552 -26.58 -17.13 31.12
N ASP A 553 -26.17 -15.86 30.94
CA ASP A 553 -26.89 -14.86 30.14
C ASP A 553 -26.65 -14.96 28.62
N ALA A 554 -25.80 -15.86 28.18
CA ALA A 554 -25.30 -15.96 26.80
C ALA A 554 -26.31 -16.59 25.80
N LYS A 555 -27.52 -16.82 26.14
CA LYS A 555 -28.55 -17.38 25.21
C LYS A 555 -28.75 -16.56 23.93
N GLN A 556 -28.18 -15.36 23.82
CA GLN A 556 -28.43 -14.44 22.72
C GLN A 556 -27.27 -14.13 21.81
N MET A 557 -26.00 -14.48 22.18
CA MET A 557 -24.84 -14.15 21.34
C MET A 557 -24.62 -15.19 20.24
N ARG A 558 -25.21 -14.95 19.08
CA ARG A 558 -24.98 -15.75 17.87
C ARG A 558 -24.26 -14.93 16.82
N TYR A 559 -23.41 -15.58 16.04
CA TYR A 559 -22.66 -14.92 14.97
C TYR A 559 -23.58 -14.34 13.90
N PHE A 560 -24.56 -15.09 13.44
CA PHE A 560 -25.58 -14.65 12.46
C PHE A 560 -26.84 -14.14 13.16
N ALA A 561 -27.50 -13.17 12.56
CA ALA A 561 -28.84 -12.75 12.99
C ALA A 561 -29.81 -13.95 12.89
N GLN A 562 -30.81 -14.02 13.79
CA GLN A 562 -31.85 -15.05 13.69
C GLN A 562 -32.67 -14.83 12.41
N ASP A 563 -32.79 -15.90 11.61
CA ASP A 563 -33.74 -15.95 10.51
C ASP A 563 -35.17 -15.94 11.14
N SER A 564 -35.89 -14.85 11.03
CA SER A 564 -37.30 -14.83 11.31
C SER A 564 -38.01 -15.59 10.19
N SER A 565 -38.87 -16.54 10.56
CA SER A 565 -39.60 -17.42 9.65
C SER A 565 -40.71 -16.72 8.85
N GLU A 566 -40.76 -15.42 8.85
CA GLU A 566 -41.68 -14.59 8.06
C GLU A 566 -40.94 -13.37 7.52
N GLY A 567 -40.75 -13.33 6.23
CA GLY A 567 -40.58 -12.24 5.25
C GLY A 567 -39.95 -10.89 5.60
N GLU A 568 -39.74 -10.55 6.84
CA GLU A 568 -39.07 -9.32 7.25
C GLU A 568 -37.65 -9.61 7.76
N ARG A 569 -36.64 -9.17 7.00
CA ARG A 569 -35.24 -9.09 7.44
C ARG A 569 -35.14 -8.09 8.59
N LYS A 570 -35.43 -8.48 9.82
CA LYS A 570 -35.12 -7.68 11.00
C LYS A 570 -33.61 -7.59 11.11
N ARG A 571 -33.02 -6.47 10.69
CA ARG A 571 -31.63 -6.13 10.99
C ARG A 571 -31.46 -6.25 12.50
N ARG A 572 -30.47 -7.02 12.96
CA ARG A 572 -30.09 -7.09 14.36
C ARG A 572 -29.84 -5.64 14.84
N LYS A 573 -30.63 -5.16 15.79
CA LYS A 573 -30.40 -3.84 16.39
C LYS A 573 -29.09 -3.96 17.15
N VAL A 574 -28.03 -3.31 16.65
CA VAL A 574 -26.78 -3.17 17.41
C VAL A 574 -27.15 -2.32 18.61
N VAL A 575 -26.97 -2.86 19.81
CA VAL A 575 -27.16 -2.10 21.05
C VAL A 575 -25.99 -1.15 21.17
N VAL A 576 -26.19 0.11 20.86
CA VAL A 576 -25.21 1.19 21.05
C VAL A 576 -25.18 1.51 22.54
N ARG A 577 -24.00 1.38 23.18
CA ARG A 577 -23.87 1.64 24.63
C ARG A 577 -23.41 3.05 24.94
N LEU A 578 -22.50 3.62 24.12
CA LEU A 578 -22.12 5.03 24.18
C LEU A 578 -23.12 5.81 23.32
N ARG A 579 -24.03 6.50 23.96
CA ARG A 579 -25.07 7.33 23.35
C ARG A 579 -25.42 8.47 24.31
N ASP A 580 -25.96 9.52 23.76
CA ASP A 580 -26.42 10.68 24.51
C ASP A 580 -25.33 11.20 25.49
N GLU A 581 -25.65 11.40 26.75
CA GLU A 581 -24.72 11.89 27.75
C GLU A 581 -23.47 11.00 27.95
N MET A 582 -23.59 9.68 27.72
CA MET A 582 -22.45 8.76 27.88
C MET A 582 -21.40 8.93 26.78
N GLU A 583 -21.84 9.29 25.59
CA GLU A 583 -20.96 9.67 24.48
C GLU A 583 -20.25 11.00 24.79
N GLU A 584 -21.04 11.97 25.30
CA GLU A 584 -20.55 13.33 25.58
C GLU A 584 -19.44 13.36 26.64
N VAL A 585 -19.48 12.45 27.65
CA VAL A 585 -18.37 12.30 28.64
C VAL A 585 -17.03 12.04 27.98
N LEU A 586 -16.98 11.33 26.85
CA LEU A 586 -15.73 10.93 26.17
C LEU A 586 -15.39 11.84 24.99
N THR A 587 -16.38 12.62 24.47
CA THR A 587 -16.19 13.50 23.33
C THR A 587 -15.99 14.96 23.71
N TYR A 588 -16.34 15.34 24.96
CA TYR A 588 -16.10 16.71 25.43
C TYR A 588 -14.61 16.96 25.75
N PRO A 589 -13.94 17.90 25.08
CA PRO A 589 -12.50 18.17 25.23
C PRO A 589 -12.23 19.13 26.41
N CYS A 590 -12.51 18.70 27.64
CA CYS A 590 -12.38 19.53 28.83
C CYS A 590 -10.95 20.08 29.00
N ARG A 591 -10.84 21.41 28.80
CA ARG A 591 -9.56 22.14 28.83
C ARG A 591 -8.93 22.16 30.22
N THR A 592 -9.77 22.24 31.23
CA THR A 592 -9.36 22.25 32.64
C THR A 592 -8.76 20.90 33.03
N LEU A 593 -9.43 19.80 32.70
CA LEU A 593 -8.89 18.46 32.95
C LEU A 593 -7.61 18.19 32.11
N ALA A 594 -7.54 18.70 30.89
CA ALA A 594 -6.37 18.53 30.04
C ALA A 594 -5.07 19.06 30.69
N LYS A 595 -5.17 20.12 31.51
CA LYS A 595 -4.03 20.74 32.21
C LYS A 595 -3.58 19.99 33.46
N LEU A 596 -4.39 19.07 33.99
CA LEU A 596 -4.05 18.33 35.21
C LEU A 596 -3.06 17.20 34.97
N TYR A 597 -2.91 16.76 33.73
CA TYR A 597 -1.96 15.74 33.33
C TYR A 597 -1.07 16.27 32.18
N GLU A 598 0.22 16.45 32.47
CA GLU A 598 1.25 16.74 31.47
C GLU A 598 2.08 15.46 31.24
N PRO A 599 2.00 14.84 30.04
CA PRO A 599 2.63 13.54 29.79
C PRO A 599 4.14 13.51 30.05
N LEU A 600 4.88 14.56 29.66
CA LEU A 600 6.35 14.63 29.80
C LEU A 600 6.78 14.82 31.25
N GLU A 601 6.02 15.56 32.06
CA GLU A 601 6.29 15.80 33.48
C GLU A 601 6.19 14.51 34.30
N LEU A 602 5.21 13.66 33.98
CA LEU A 602 4.92 12.45 34.72
C LEU A 602 5.47 11.17 34.04
N ALA A 603 6.39 11.35 33.10
CA ALA A 603 6.96 10.24 32.36
C ALA A 603 7.77 9.26 33.23
N ASP A 604 7.95 8.02 32.72
CA ASP A 604 8.67 6.90 33.31
C ASP A 604 8.14 6.43 34.68
N ARG A 605 6.95 6.86 35.11
CA ARG A 605 6.28 6.38 36.32
C ARG A 605 5.41 5.16 36.01
N SER A 606 4.94 4.51 37.06
CA SER A 606 3.89 3.51 36.91
C SER A 606 2.53 4.19 36.68
N VAL A 607 1.62 3.54 35.94
CA VAL A 607 0.27 4.07 35.71
C VAL A 607 -0.47 4.37 37.02
N ASP A 608 -0.22 3.59 38.08
CA ASP A 608 -0.85 3.82 39.38
C ASP A 608 -0.30 5.05 40.11
N GLU A 609 0.98 5.37 39.93
CA GLU A 609 1.56 6.61 40.45
C GLU A 609 1.00 7.82 39.68
N VAL A 610 0.91 7.74 38.34
CA VAL A 610 0.28 8.77 37.53
C VAL A 610 -1.16 9.00 37.99
N ARG A 611 -1.96 7.94 38.12
CA ARG A 611 -3.32 8.00 38.66
C ARG A 611 -3.39 8.69 40.02
N ARG A 612 -2.48 8.36 40.94
CA ARG A 612 -2.45 8.93 42.30
C ARG A 612 -2.14 10.44 42.25
N ILE A 613 -1.14 10.85 41.48
CA ILE A 613 -0.76 12.27 41.35
C ILE A 613 -1.89 13.08 40.69
N VAL A 614 -2.42 12.61 39.59
CA VAL A 614 -3.51 13.31 38.90
C VAL A 614 -4.78 13.33 39.73
N CYS A 615 -5.07 12.25 40.49
CA CYS A 615 -6.22 12.22 41.41
C CYS A 615 -6.06 13.28 42.53
N GLY A 616 -4.88 13.51 43.06
CA GLY A 616 -4.61 14.59 44.02
C GLY A 616 -4.92 15.96 43.41
N ARG A 617 -4.42 16.23 42.19
CA ARG A 617 -4.71 17.48 41.46
C ARG A 617 -6.23 17.67 41.17
N VAL A 618 -6.92 16.59 40.85
CA VAL A 618 -8.40 16.60 40.68
C VAL A 618 -9.11 16.90 42.01
N GLN A 619 -8.66 16.32 43.10
CA GLN A 619 -9.23 16.57 44.45
C GLN A 619 -9.07 18.04 44.86
N GLU A 620 -7.89 18.62 44.66
CA GLU A 620 -7.63 20.04 44.87
C GLU A 620 -8.58 20.92 44.05
N LEU A 621 -8.69 20.66 42.74
CA LEU A 621 -9.60 21.37 41.84
C LEU A 621 -11.06 21.27 42.31
N LEU A 622 -11.54 20.08 42.70
CA LEU A 622 -12.92 19.89 43.18
C LEU A 622 -13.15 20.52 44.56
N GLN A 623 -12.13 20.63 45.40
CA GLN A 623 -12.23 21.32 46.67
C GLN A 623 -12.39 22.84 46.46
N GLU A 624 -11.62 23.44 45.58
CA GLU A 624 -11.78 24.87 45.21
C GLU A 624 -13.14 25.13 44.57
N PHE A 625 -13.58 24.24 43.66
CA PHE A 625 -14.86 24.32 42.99
C PHE A 625 -16.04 24.25 43.99
N ARG A 626 -15.99 23.38 45.02
CA ARG A 626 -17.02 23.29 46.07
C ARG A 626 -17.10 24.53 46.96
N GLN A 627 -16.03 25.28 47.12
CA GLN A 627 -16.03 26.53 47.89
C GLN A 627 -16.84 27.64 47.18
N THR A 628 -16.90 27.59 45.87
CA THR A 628 -17.56 28.60 45.02
C THR A 628 -18.98 28.24 44.60
N HIS A 629 -19.34 26.93 44.66
CA HIS A 629 -20.64 26.43 44.26
C HIS A 629 -21.31 25.62 45.39
N GLN A 630 -22.58 25.96 45.70
CA GLN A 630 -23.39 25.21 46.65
C GLN A 630 -23.90 23.92 46.01
N LEU A 631 -23.22 22.80 46.23
CA LEU A 631 -23.48 21.51 45.62
C LEU A 631 -23.98 20.49 46.64
N HIS A 632 -24.96 19.69 46.24
CA HIS A 632 -25.50 18.62 47.06
C HIS A 632 -24.83 17.26 46.72
N ALA A 633 -24.94 16.28 47.61
CA ALA A 633 -24.58 14.92 47.31
C ALA A 633 -25.59 14.31 46.34
N VAL A 634 -25.16 13.84 45.17
CA VAL A 634 -26.00 13.26 44.13
C VAL A 634 -25.51 11.85 43.76
N ARG A 635 -26.37 11.07 43.07
CA ARG A 635 -25.95 9.84 42.42
C ARG A 635 -25.15 10.19 41.16
N GLN A 636 -24.08 9.44 40.92
CA GLN A 636 -23.26 9.60 39.72
C GLN A 636 -24.09 9.27 38.48
N SER A 637 -24.09 10.17 37.50
CA SER A 637 -24.64 9.94 36.15
C SER A 637 -23.76 10.65 35.10
N ALA A 638 -23.83 10.21 33.85
CA ALA A 638 -23.09 10.81 32.76
C ALA A 638 -23.42 12.30 32.59
N ALA A 639 -24.71 12.70 32.66
CA ALA A 639 -25.14 14.08 32.56
C ALA A 639 -24.52 14.99 33.63
N GLN A 640 -24.37 14.52 34.89
CA GLN A 640 -23.72 15.32 35.95
C GLN A 640 -22.21 15.47 35.71
N VAL A 641 -21.55 14.47 35.12
CA VAL A 641 -20.12 14.54 34.78
C VAL A 641 -19.90 15.53 33.64
N VAL A 642 -20.74 15.51 32.60
CA VAL A 642 -20.67 16.46 31.48
C VAL A 642 -20.91 17.88 31.99
N ALA A 643 -21.96 18.10 32.74
CA ALA A 643 -22.27 19.41 33.31
C ALA A 643 -21.13 19.95 34.19
N LEU A 644 -20.51 19.08 34.99
CA LEU A 644 -19.34 19.47 35.79
C LEU A 644 -18.15 19.87 34.93
N MET A 645 -17.81 19.09 33.87
CA MET A 645 -16.72 19.40 32.97
C MET A 645 -16.93 20.73 32.24
N GLN A 646 -18.14 20.97 31.73
CA GLN A 646 -18.49 22.26 31.06
C GLN A 646 -18.42 23.45 32.03
N THR A 647 -18.93 23.30 33.26
CA THR A 647 -18.83 24.34 34.28
C THR A 647 -17.37 24.60 34.70
N LEU A 648 -16.54 23.58 34.80
CA LEU A 648 -15.09 23.74 35.09
C LEU A 648 -14.36 24.51 34.00
N ASP A 649 -14.80 24.39 32.74
CA ASP A 649 -14.26 25.16 31.61
C ASP A 649 -14.87 26.56 31.47
N GLY A 650 -15.87 26.94 32.34
CA GLY A 650 -16.56 28.21 32.30
C GLY A 650 -17.59 28.31 31.18
N GLU A 651 -18.09 27.17 30.71
CA GLU A 651 -19.14 27.09 29.67
C GLU A 651 -20.50 26.90 30.33
N GLU A 652 -21.58 27.32 29.65
CA GLU A 652 -22.95 27.02 30.09
C GLU A 652 -23.24 25.54 29.97
N PRO A 653 -23.56 24.83 31.06
CA PRO A 653 -23.70 23.38 31.04
C PRO A 653 -24.95 22.94 30.26
N SER A 654 -24.83 21.93 29.44
CA SER A 654 -25.91 21.30 28.68
C SER A 654 -26.98 20.65 29.59
N TYR A 655 -26.60 20.31 30.82
CA TYR A 655 -27.45 19.70 31.84
C TYR A 655 -27.33 20.48 33.16
N GLU A 656 -28.38 20.53 33.95
CA GLU A 656 -28.36 21.15 35.27
C GLU A 656 -27.38 20.47 36.22
N LEU A 657 -26.34 21.17 36.68
CA LEU A 657 -25.40 20.64 37.66
C LEU A 657 -26.02 20.69 39.07
N LYS A 658 -26.45 19.51 39.54
CA LYS A 658 -27.10 19.34 40.85
C LYS A 658 -26.13 19.06 41.98
N GLY A 659 -24.99 18.51 41.69
CA GLY A 659 -24.00 18.16 42.69
C GLY A 659 -22.85 17.28 42.16
N ILE A 660 -21.98 16.86 43.08
CA ILE A 660 -20.84 15.98 42.78
C ILE A 660 -21.03 14.68 43.55
N ALA A 661 -21.07 13.56 42.81
CA ALA A 661 -21.17 12.22 43.37
C ALA A 661 -19.86 11.78 44.09
N ALA A 662 -19.99 10.87 45.03
CA ALA A 662 -18.81 10.18 45.57
C ALA A 662 -18.11 9.32 44.49
N GLY A 663 -16.81 9.41 44.39
CA GLY A 663 -16.02 8.70 43.38
C GLY A 663 -15.81 9.43 42.05
N THR A 664 -16.47 10.61 41.87
CA THR A 664 -16.29 11.43 40.67
C THR A 664 -14.82 11.80 40.44
N GLU A 665 -14.04 12.00 41.50
CA GLU A 665 -12.61 12.30 41.44
C GLU A 665 -11.82 11.20 40.72
N LYS A 666 -12.19 9.93 40.90
CA LYS A 666 -11.53 8.80 40.21
C LYS A 666 -11.86 8.79 38.71
N LEU A 667 -13.13 9.03 38.39
CA LEU A 667 -13.55 9.11 36.98
C LEU A 667 -12.89 10.28 36.26
N LEU A 668 -12.92 11.48 36.86
CA LEU A 668 -12.23 12.63 36.26
C LEU A 668 -10.73 12.41 36.09
N THR A 669 -10.12 11.63 36.98
CA THR A 669 -8.71 11.21 36.83
C THR A 669 -8.50 10.36 35.58
N GLU A 670 -9.35 9.34 35.35
CA GLU A 670 -9.26 8.52 34.13
C GLU A 670 -9.51 9.38 32.88
N LEU A 671 -10.49 10.29 32.93
CA LEU A 671 -10.78 11.20 31.82
C LEU A 671 -9.62 12.17 31.56
N ALA A 672 -9.04 12.77 32.61
CA ALA A 672 -7.91 13.68 32.47
C ALA A 672 -6.70 13.02 31.82
N ILE A 673 -6.43 11.74 32.10
CA ILE A 673 -5.29 11.00 31.56
C ILE A 673 -5.60 10.48 30.16
N GLY A 674 -6.77 9.83 29.94
CA GLY A 674 -7.00 8.97 28.78
C GLY A 674 -8.31 9.22 28.00
N SER A 675 -9.16 10.23 28.30
CA SER A 675 -10.32 10.50 27.46
C SER A 675 -9.90 10.77 26.03
N PRO A 676 -10.55 10.16 25.02
CA PRO A 676 -10.24 10.38 23.62
C PRO A 676 -10.22 11.87 23.21
N ALA A 677 -11.23 12.64 23.65
CA ALA A 677 -11.29 14.06 23.34
C ALA A 677 -10.20 14.86 24.03
N ILE A 678 -9.85 14.54 25.27
CA ILE A 678 -8.83 15.26 26.03
C ILE A 678 -7.42 14.92 25.47
N CYS A 679 -7.16 13.67 25.09
CA CYS A 679 -5.92 13.28 24.41
C CYS A 679 -5.79 13.98 23.04
N ALA A 680 -6.88 14.02 22.27
CA ALA A 680 -6.91 14.71 20.99
C ALA A 680 -6.75 16.24 21.16
N TYR A 681 -7.33 16.82 22.22
CA TYR A 681 -7.15 18.25 22.52
C TYR A 681 -5.69 18.60 22.81
N ARG A 682 -4.97 17.75 23.57
CA ARG A 682 -3.52 17.96 23.79
C ARG A 682 -2.74 17.86 22.47
N LEU A 683 -3.10 16.92 21.60
CA LEU A 683 -2.46 16.77 20.30
C LEU A 683 -2.62 18.03 19.43
N PHE A 684 -3.83 18.65 19.41
CA PHE A 684 -4.14 19.83 18.59
C PHE A 684 -4.04 21.14 19.36
N LYS A 685 -3.42 21.18 20.53
CA LYS A 685 -3.38 22.35 21.44
C LYS A 685 -2.92 23.66 20.78
N GLY A 686 -2.12 23.57 19.72
CA GLY A 686 -1.64 24.74 18.96
C GLY A 686 -2.61 25.25 17.88
N ALA A 687 -3.65 24.50 17.53
CA ALA A 687 -4.59 24.86 16.49
C ALA A 687 -5.66 25.84 16.97
N SER A 688 -6.10 26.75 16.07
CA SER A 688 -7.18 27.71 16.38
C SER A 688 -8.53 27.06 16.70
N MET A 689 -8.76 25.83 16.18
CA MET A 689 -10.00 25.06 16.37
C MET A 689 -9.75 23.75 17.15
N ALA A 690 -8.80 23.73 18.07
CA ALA A 690 -8.38 22.54 18.78
C ALA A 690 -9.54 21.75 19.44
N GLY A 691 -10.51 22.44 20.03
CA GLY A 691 -11.69 21.81 20.65
C GLY A 691 -12.57 21.07 19.65
N THR A 692 -12.92 21.70 18.53
CA THR A 692 -13.71 21.07 17.46
C THR A 692 -12.99 19.88 16.84
N MET A 693 -11.70 20.02 16.56
CA MET A 693 -10.87 18.96 16.01
C MET A 693 -10.75 17.77 16.97
N ALA A 694 -10.67 18.04 18.27
CA ALA A 694 -10.65 17.01 19.31
C ALA A 694 -11.97 16.23 19.38
N MET A 695 -13.10 16.91 19.31
CA MET A 695 -14.44 16.29 19.25
C MET A 695 -14.55 15.42 17.99
N ASP A 696 -14.19 15.94 16.83
CA ASP A 696 -14.23 15.25 15.53
C ASP A 696 -13.42 13.94 15.53
N LEU A 697 -12.25 13.92 16.19
CA LEU A 697 -11.44 12.72 16.33
C LEU A 697 -12.05 11.77 17.37
N ALA A 698 -12.56 12.30 18.49
CA ALA A 698 -13.18 11.50 19.55
C ALA A 698 -14.42 10.76 19.06
N ASP A 699 -15.23 11.33 18.15
CA ASP A 699 -16.38 10.66 17.53
C ASP A 699 -15.99 9.36 16.82
N LYS A 700 -14.76 9.29 16.25
CA LYS A 700 -14.24 8.05 15.64
C LYS A 700 -13.94 6.98 16.69
N PHE A 701 -13.50 7.39 17.89
CA PHE A 701 -13.31 6.46 19.00
C PHE A 701 -14.65 5.97 19.54
N ILE A 702 -15.69 6.83 19.62
CA ILE A 702 -17.04 6.41 19.99
C ILE A 702 -17.56 5.35 19.01
N ALA A 703 -17.42 5.62 17.71
CA ALA A 703 -17.78 4.65 16.68
C ALA A 703 -17.01 3.32 16.83
N LEU A 704 -15.70 3.38 17.18
CA LEU A 704 -14.87 2.21 17.45
C LEU A 704 -15.39 1.43 18.68
N PHE A 705 -15.63 2.11 19.81
CA PHE A 705 -16.06 1.47 21.04
C PHE A 705 -17.51 0.97 21.01
N ASN A 706 -18.34 1.47 20.12
CA ASN A 706 -19.70 0.99 19.88
C ASN A 706 -19.76 -0.23 18.94
N LYS A 707 -18.62 -0.72 18.39
CA LYS A 707 -18.60 -1.97 17.64
C LYS A 707 -18.78 -3.16 18.58
N GLN A 708 -19.50 -4.20 18.13
CA GLN A 708 -19.79 -5.39 18.93
C GLN A 708 -18.53 -6.06 19.49
N GLU A 709 -17.52 -6.20 18.67
CA GLU A 709 -16.23 -6.77 19.05
C GLU A 709 -15.49 -5.92 20.10
N SER A 710 -15.57 -4.60 20.00
CA SER A 710 -14.94 -3.68 20.97
C SER A 710 -15.68 -3.70 22.31
N MET A 711 -17.02 -3.70 22.31
CA MET A 711 -17.81 -3.85 23.52
C MET A 711 -17.49 -5.16 24.25
N ALA A 712 -17.33 -6.26 23.50
CA ALA A 712 -16.96 -7.54 24.06
C ALA A 712 -15.56 -7.53 24.70
N ILE A 713 -14.59 -6.82 24.09
CA ILE A 713 -13.25 -6.65 24.63
C ILE A 713 -13.30 -5.94 26.00
N ILE A 714 -14.01 -4.82 26.07
CA ILE A 714 -14.16 -4.06 27.31
C ILE A 714 -14.83 -4.90 28.40
N ASP A 715 -15.90 -5.63 28.04
CA ASP A 715 -16.63 -6.51 29.00
C ASP A 715 -15.77 -7.71 29.46
N VAL A 716 -14.90 -8.24 28.61
CA VAL A 716 -13.94 -9.31 28.99
C VAL A 716 -12.92 -8.80 29.99
N LEU A 717 -12.41 -7.59 29.80
CA LEU A 717 -11.33 -7.01 30.63
C LEU A 717 -11.85 -6.48 31.97
N TYR A 718 -12.97 -5.76 31.96
CA TYR A 718 -13.45 -5.03 33.14
C TYR A 718 -14.72 -5.62 33.77
N GLY A 719 -15.31 -6.63 33.14
CA GLY A 719 -16.57 -7.26 33.54
C GLY A 719 -17.78 -6.46 33.10
N ASN A 720 -18.86 -7.19 32.83
CA ASN A 720 -20.18 -6.59 32.58
C ASN A 720 -20.81 -6.28 33.94
N LYS A 721 -20.68 -5.06 34.46
CA LYS A 721 -21.47 -4.58 35.57
C LYS A 721 -22.83 -4.16 34.99
N ASP A 722 -23.90 -4.57 35.64
CA ASP A 722 -25.30 -4.57 35.19
C ASP A 722 -25.88 -3.22 34.71
N SER A 723 -25.07 -2.19 34.48
CA SER A 723 -25.52 -0.91 33.93
C SER A 723 -24.65 -0.41 32.80
N ASP A 724 -25.27 0.07 31.74
CA ASP A 724 -24.57 0.81 30.65
C ASP A 724 -23.81 2.04 31.21
N GLU A 725 -24.21 2.56 32.37
CA GLU A 725 -23.57 3.67 33.09
C GLU A 725 -22.12 3.39 33.52
N ALA A 726 -21.65 2.14 33.62
CA ALA A 726 -20.25 1.82 33.89
C ALA A 726 -19.39 1.72 32.61
N TYR A 727 -20.00 1.63 31.45
CA TYR A 727 -19.28 1.32 30.22
C TYR A 727 -18.34 2.45 29.78
N TYR A 728 -18.76 3.72 29.81
CA TYR A 728 -17.89 4.85 29.47
C TYR A 728 -16.68 4.96 30.41
N TRP A 729 -16.84 4.59 31.68
CA TRP A 729 -15.72 4.55 32.62
C TRP A 729 -14.72 3.44 32.25
N ASN A 730 -15.23 2.25 31.94
CA ASN A 730 -14.38 1.13 31.51
C ASN A 730 -13.61 1.49 30.22
N VAL A 731 -14.24 2.22 29.28
CA VAL A 731 -13.59 2.75 28.10
C VAL A 731 -12.48 3.74 28.46
N ALA A 732 -12.72 4.69 29.37
CA ALA A 732 -11.70 5.63 29.83
C ALA A 732 -10.52 4.88 30.47
N SER A 733 -10.79 3.88 31.31
CA SER A 733 -9.74 3.05 31.93
C SER A 733 -8.94 2.25 30.89
N TYR A 734 -9.59 1.72 29.84
CA TYR A 734 -8.91 1.06 28.73
C TYR A 734 -7.97 2.02 28.00
N CYS A 735 -8.41 3.24 27.76
CA CYS A 735 -7.60 4.28 27.12
C CYS A 735 -6.37 4.67 27.98
N VAL A 736 -6.54 4.76 29.31
CA VAL A 736 -5.43 5.00 30.24
C VAL A 736 -4.44 3.84 30.23
N GLU A 737 -4.93 2.60 30.39
CA GLU A 737 -4.04 1.42 30.44
C GLU A 737 -3.31 1.21 29.12
N GLY A 738 -3.94 1.57 27.99
CA GLY A 738 -3.37 1.52 26.66
C GLY A 738 -2.53 2.74 26.25
N ASN A 739 -2.32 3.70 27.16
CA ASN A 739 -1.55 4.92 26.93
C ASN A 739 -1.94 5.64 25.63
N LEU A 740 -3.23 5.96 25.49
CA LEU A 740 -3.80 6.51 24.25
C LEU A 740 -3.07 7.78 23.80
N GLN A 741 -2.63 8.65 24.74
CA GLN A 741 -1.87 9.85 24.39
C GLN A 741 -0.60 9.52 23.62
N ALA A 742 0.23 8.58 24.11
CA ALA A 742 1.47 8.19 23.44
C ALA A 742 1.20 7.55 22.07
N VAL A 743 0.11 6.78 21.94
CA VAL A 743 -0.32 6.19 20.66
C VAL A 743 -0.67 7.26 19.64
N LEU A 744 -1.41 8.31 20.04
CA LEU A 744 -1.79 9.40 19.16
C LEU A 744 -0.58 10.25 18.77
N ASP A 745 0.33 10.53 19.73
CA ASP A 745 1.53 11.32 19.46
C ASP A 745 2.51 10.58 18.53
N GLU A 746 2.70 9.25 18.71
CA GLU A 746 3.46 8.43 17.76
C GLU A 746 2.81 8.40 16.39
N TYR A 747 1.49 8.26 16.34
CA TYR A 747 0.78 8.21 15.07
C TYR A 747 0.86 9.54 14.31
N ALA A 748 0.70 10.67 15.00
CA ALA A 748 0.90 11.99 14.42
C ALA A 748 2.31 12.16 13.86
N PHE A 749 3.33 11.71 14.57
CA PHE A 749 4.73 11.71 14.10
C PHE A 749 4.90 10.89 12.80
N THR A 750 4.28 9.70 12.72
CA THR A 750 4.41 8.83 11.52
C THR A 750 3.69 9.39 10.29
N LEU A 751 2.66 10.22 10.47
CA LEU A 751 1.95 10.87 9.38
C LEU A 751 2.74 12.05 8.78
N GLY A 752 3.75 12.55 9.50
CA GLY A 752 4.62 13.63 9.04
C GLY A 752 3.99 15.02 9.15
N GLY A 753 4.77 16.05 8.80
CA GLY A 753 4.33 17.46 8.90
C GLY A 753 3.31 17.81 7.81
N GLY A 754 2.19 18.37 8.24
CA GLY A 754 1.14 18.97 7.41
C GLY A 754 0.37 19.98 8.25
N SER A 755 -0.73 20.54 7.72
CA SER A 755 -1.64 21.32 8.54
C SER A 755 -2.39 20.41 9.54
N ASP A 756 -2.79 20.96 10.69
CA ASP A 756 -3.56 20.22 11.70
C ASP A 756 -4.85 19.61 11.12
N LEU A 757 -5.50 20.29 10.16
CA LEU A 757 -6.68 19.79 9.45
C LEU A 757 -6.36 18.56 8.58
N GLU A 758 -5.22 18.55 7.92
CA GLU A 758 -4.79 17.39 7.14
C GLU A 758 -4.44 16.21 8.04
N LEU A 759 -3.75 16.46 9.15
CA LEU A 759 -3.47 15.46 10.18
C LEU A 759 -4.76 14.83 10.71
N LEU A 760 -5.75 15.66 11.06
CA LEU A 760 -7.07 15.19 11.50
C LEU A 760 -7.75 14.32 10.42
N ARG A 761 -7.73 14.78 9.15
CA ARG A 761 -8.33 14.03 8.03
C ARG A 761 -7.70 12.64 7.87
N GLN A 762 -6.36 12.58 7.92
CA GLN A 762 -5.62 11.32 7.80
C GLN A 762 -5.88 10.40 8.99
N MET A 763 -5.91 10.92 10.22
CA MET A 763 -6.26 10.13 11.40
C MET A 763 -7.70 9.59 11.31
N LYS A 764 -8.67 10.39 10.89
CA LYS A 764 -10.07 9.95 10.71
C LYS A 764 -10.20 8.87 9.64
N SER A 765 -9.42 8.92 8.56
CA SER A 765 -9.45 7.91 7.49
C SER A 765 -8.93 6.53 7.90
N SER A 766 -8.20 6.45 9.01
CA SER A 766 -7.66 5.19 9.54
C SER A 766 -8.69 4.31 10.27
N PHE A 767 -9.86 4.86 10.62
CA PHE A 767 -10.94 4.12 11.24
C PHE A 767 -11.84 3.51 10.17
N VAL A 768 -11.65 2.21 9.90
CA VAL A 768 -12.41 1.51 8.85
C VAL A 768 -13.60 0.77 9.43
N ASP A 769 -14.71 0.77 8.70
CA ASP A 769 -15.89 0.00 9.07
C ASP A 769 -15.65 -1.50 8.89
N THR A 770 -16.31 -2.30 9.74
CA THR A 770 -16.28 -3.75 9.65
C THR A 770 -16.82 -4.21 8.30
N ALA A 771 -15.97 -4.85 7.51
CA ALA A 771 -16.35 -5.42 6.23
C ALA A 771 -16.82 -6.88 6.39
N SER A 772 -17.28 -7.48 5.30
CA SER A 772 -17.62 -8.91 5.28
C SER A 772 -17.25 -9.54 3.95
N ILE A 773 -16.88 -10.81 4.01
CA ILE A 773 -16.64 -11.65 2.84
C ILE A 773 -17.78 -12.67 2.72
N GLN A 774 -18.20 -12.93 1.50
CA GLN A 774 -19.18 -13.98 1.22
C GLN A 774 -18.47 -15.31 1.14
N ILE A 775 -18.99 -16.30 1.84
CA ILE A 775 -18.48 -17.67 1.85
C ILE A 775 -19.57 -18.67 1.53
N GLU A 776 -19.15 -19.82 1.04
CA GLU A 776 -20.00 -21.00 0.91
C GLU A 776 -19.89 -21.84 2.18
N THR A 777 -21.01 -22.17 2.80
CA THR A 777 -21.06 -23.14 3.91
C THR A 777 -21.63 -24.46 3.40
N ARG A 778 -21.46 -25.53 4.18
CA ARG A 778 -22.06 -26.82 3.78
C ARG A 778 -23.56 -26.70 3.50
N GLU A 779 -24.26 -25.94 4.32
CA GLU A 779 -25.71 -25.73 4.19
C GLU A 779 -26.08 -24.96 2.92
N SER A 780 -25.23 -24.00 2.49
CA SER A 780 -25.48 -23.27 1.23
C SER A 780 -25.06 -24.07 0.00
N PHE A 781 -23.99 -24.85 0.11
CA PHE A 781 -23.50 -25.69 -0.98
C PHE A 781 -24.50 -26.81 -1.36
N LEU A 782 -25.21 -27.34 -0.35
CA LEU A 782 -26.27 -28.35 -0.53
C LEU A 782 -27.63 -27.72 -0.87
N GLY A 783 -27.72 -26.44 -1.14
CA GLY A 783 -28.96 -25.75 -1.53
C GLY A 783 -29.95 -25.52 -0.39
N HIS A 784 -29.61 -25.79 0.86
CA HIS A 784 -30.51 -25.61 1.99
C HIS A 784 -30.65 -24.17 2.47
N ARG A 785 -29.71 -23.30 2.10
CA ARG A 785 -29.66 -21.88 2.50
C ARG A 785 -28.85 -21.03 1.52
N GLU A 786 -29.00 -19.69 1.63
CA GLU A 786 -28.13 -18.74 0.94
C GLU A 786 -26.70 -18.75 1.48
N LYS A 787 -25.74 -18.25 0.67
CA LYS A 787 -24.34 -18.07 1.07
C LYS A 787 -24.26 -17.20 2.33
N SER A 788 -23.34 -17.55 3.21
CA SER A 788 -23.11 -16.85 4.46
C SER A 788 -22.06 -15.75 4.32
N ARG A 789 -21.99 -14.81 5.28
CA ARG A 789 -20.97 -13.75 5.30
C ARG A 789 -20.19 -13.83 6.59
N LEU A 790 -18.83 -13.82 6.48
CA LEU A 790 -17.94 -13.64 7.61
C LEU A 790 -17.51 -12.17 7.71
N ARG A 791 -17.55 -11.64 8.93
CA ARG A 791 -17.05 -10.30 9.23
C ARG A 791 -15.54 -10.26 9.16
N THR A 792 -14.96 -9.14 8.72
CA THR A 792 -13.52 -8.93 8.65
C THR A 792 -13.19 -7.60 9.34
N HIS A 793 -12.47 -7.68 10.46
CA HIS A 793 -12.10 -6.52 11.27
C HIS A 793 -10.72 -6.66 11.91
N PHE A 794 -10.32 -7.85 12.36
CA PHE A 794 -8.99 -8.14 12.90
C PHE A 794 -7.98 -8.41 11.78
N ALA A 795 -8.45 -9.11 10.75
CA ALA A 795 -7.72 -9.37 9.53
C ALA A 795 -8.55 -8.91 8.32
N VAL A 796 -7.89 -8.38 7.30
CA VAL A 796 -8.50 -7.96 6.04
C VAL A 796 -7.74 -8.54 4.86
N GLY A 797 -8.48 -8.80 3.76
CA GLY A 797 -7.91 -9.21 2.49
C GLY A 797 -7.86 -8.04 1.53
N TYR A 798 -6.73 -7.90 0.86
CA TYR A 798 -6.52 -6.93 -0.19
C TYR A 798 -6.36 -7.67 -1.51
N PHE A 799 -7.32 -7.56 -2.40
CA PHE A 799 -7.37 -8.27 -3.67
C PHE A 799 -7.99 -7.39 -4.75
N ASN A 800 -7.58 -7.63 -6.00
CA ASN A 800 -8.10 -6.91 -7.15
C ASN A 800 -9.61 -7.17 -7.32
N ALA A 801 -10.44 -6.21 -6.92
CA ALA A 801 -11.80 -6.12 -7.41
C ALA A 801 -11.78 -5.30 -8.71
N GLN A 802 -12.75 -5.54 -9.62
CA GLN A 802 -12.93 -4.69 -10.79
C GLN A 802 -12.96 -3.22 -10.36
N VAL A 803 -12.16 -2.39 -11.04
CA VAL A 803 -11.89 -1.01 -10.67
C VAL A 803 -13.17 -0.17 -10.82
N ASN A 804 -13.78 0.16 -9.69
CA ASN A 804 -14.84 1.15 -9.55
C ASN A 804 -14.40 2.16 -8.49
N GLU A 805 -14.83 3.41 -8.56
CA GLU A 805 -14.50 4.46 -7.57
C GLU A 805 -14.70 4.02 -6.12
N LYS A 806 -15.81 3.35 -5.81
CA LYS A 806 -16.10 2.79 -4.47
C LYS A 806 -15.07 1.75 -4.02
N THR A 807 -14.53 0.98 -4.96
CA THR A 807 -13.51 -0.04 -4.68
C THR A 807 -12.15 0.63 -4.42
N MET A 808 -11.83 1.71 -5.13
CA MET A 808 -10.60 2.49 -4.96
C MET A 808 -10.56 3.16 -3.59
N GLN A 809 -11.63 3.86 -3.20
CA GLN A 809 -11.72 4.52 -1.90
C GLN A 809 -11.66 3.52 -0.73
N ARG A 810 -12.26 2.35 -0.89
CA ARG A 810 -12.18 1.26 0.09
C ARG A 810 -10.74 0.72 0.22
N THR A 811 -10.03 0.60 -0.88
CA THR A 811 -8.64 0.15 -0.95
C THR A 811 -7.70 1.10 -0.21
N GLU A 812 -7.86 2.40 -0.42
CA GLU A 812 -7.06 3.44 0.25
C GLU A 812 -7.36 3.49 1.76
N ASN A 813 -8.62 3.35 2.16
CA ASN A 813 -9.00 3.28 3.56
C ASN A 813 -8.38 2.07 4.27
N ILE A 814 -8.35 0.89 3.64
CA ILE A 814 -7.70 -0.31 4.21
C ILE A 814 -6.20 -0.06 4.40
N ARG A 815 -5.55 0.57 3.44
CA ARG A 815 -4.13 0.95 3.53
C ARG A 815 -3.88 1.92 4.68
N SER A 816 -4.66 2.99 4.77
CA SER A 816 -4.58 3.98 5.86
C SER A 816 -4.77 3.32 7.23
N ALA A 817 -5.77 2.44 7.36
CA ALA A 817 -6.00 1.70 8.59
C ALA A 817 -4.86 0.73 8.94
N PHE A 818 -4.27 0.04 7.96
CA PHE A 818 -3.14 -0.86 8.24
C PHE A 818 -1.86 -0.10 8.61
N ASN A 819 -1.67 1.12 8.09
CA ASN A 819 -0.57 2.02 8.47
C ASN A 819 -0.85 2.86 9.72
N SER A 820 -1.97 2.64 10.42
CA SER A 820 -2.31 3.26 11.69
C SER A 820 -2.06 2.30 12.86
N PRO A 821 -2.08 2.74 14.12
CA PRO A 821 -2.00 1.83 15.24
C PRO A 821 -3.26 0.97 15.42
N PHE A 822 -4.39 1.33 14.82
CA PHE A 822 -5.69 0.68 14.99
C PHE A 822 -5.82 -0.59 14.14
N ARG A 823 -6.88 -1.40 14.39
CA ARG A 823 -7.19 -2.56 13.55
C ARG A 823 -7.42 -2.17 12.09
N PRO A 824 -7.09 -3.02 11.12
CA PRO A 824 -6.74 -4.44 11.22
C PRO A 824 -5.28 -4.68 11.62
N PHE A 825 -5.00 -5.86 12.23
CA PHE A 825 -3.64 -6.26 12.61
C PHE A 825 -3.02 -7.26 11.64
N VAL A 826 -3.81 -7.88 10.78
CA VAL A 826 -3.33 -8.75 9.71
C VAL A 826 -3.87 -8.23 8.37
N LEU A 827 -2.97 -8.06 7.42
CA LEU A 827 -3.29 -7.74 6.03
C LEU A 827 -2.79 -8.86 5.14
N ALA A 828 -3.69 -9.53 4.44
CA ALA A 828 -3.34 -10.57 3.49
C ALA A 828 -3.58 -10.09 2.05
N THR A 829 -2.59 -10.36 1.17
CA THR A 829 -2.61 -9.83 -0.19
C THR A 829 -2.00 -10.77 -1.21
N THR A 830 -2.35 -10.58 -2.48
CA THR A 830 -1.63 -11.15 -3.61
C THR A 830 -0.57 -10.17 -4.12
N SER A 831 0.51 -10.69 -4.72
CA SER A 831 1.60 -9.88 -5.27
C SER A 831 1.17 -9.00 -6.46
N ILE A 832 0.09 -9.37 -7.14
CA ILE A 832 -0.39 -8.71 -8.35
C ILE A 832 -1.26 -7.50 -7.95
N GLY A 833 -0.85 -6.29 -8.32
CA GLY A 833 -1.65 -5.07 -8.19
C GLY A 833 -1.35 -4.17 -6.99
N GLN A 834 -0.30 -4.44 -6.21
CA GLN A 834 0.03 -3.68 -5.00
C GLN A 834 1.37 -2.96 -5.06
N GLU A 835 1.90 -2.76 -6.20
CA GLU A 835 3.14 -2.02 -6.38
C GLU A 835 2.96 -0.57 -5.96
N GLY A 836 4.02 -0.03 -5.37
CA GLY A 836 4.01 1.34 -4.86
C GLY A 836 3.36 1.54 -3.49
N LEU A 837 2.69 0.53 -2.90
CA LEU A 837 2.04 0.66 -1.59
C LEU A 837 3.00 0.40 -0.42
N ASP A 838 2.88 1.20 0.63
CA ASP A 838 3.70 1.17 1.83
C ASP A 838 2.90 0.63 3.01
N PHE A 839 3.51 -0.23 3.84
CA PHE A 839 2.87 -0.86 5.00
C PHE A 839 3.76 -0.89 6.25
N HIS A 840 4.69 0.06 6.38
CA HIS A 840 5.82 0.02 7.31
C HIS A 840 5.58 0.69 8.67
N ASN A 841 4.52 1.51 8.82
CA ASN A 841 4.36 2.32 10.03
C ASN A 841 4.14 1.51 11.30
N TYR A 842 3.37 0.42 11.25
CA TYR A 842 3.07 -0.42 12.40
C TYR A 842 3.24 -1.92 12.10
N CYS A 843 3.96 -2.25 11.02
CA CYS A 843 4.20 -3.62 10.60
C CYS A 843 5.71 -3.89 10.48
N ARG A 844 6.20 -4.89 11.22
CA ARG A 844 7.56 -5.44 11.11
C ARG A 844 7.58 -6.95 10.90
N LYS A 845 6.41 -7.59 10.73
CA LYS A 845 6.30 -9.02 10.44
C LYS A 845 5.82 -9.22 9.01
N ILE A 846 6.56 -10.00 8.24
CA ILE A 846 6.19 -10.38 6.88
C ILE A 846 6.10 -11.89 6.76
N MET A 847 4.97 -12.39 6.28
CA MET A 847 4.76 -13.81 6.06
C MET A 847 4.65 -14.10 4.56
N HIS A 848 5.59 -14.86 4.06
CA HIS A 848 5.56 -15.39 2.70
C HIS A 848 4.76 -16.70 2.70
N TRP A 849 3.44 -16.58 2.53
CA TRP A 849 2.51 -17.72 2.53
C TRP A 849 2.89 -18.76 1.49
N ASN A 850 3.27 -18.28 0.30
CA ASN A 850 3.93 -19.04 -0.74
C ASN A 850 5.23 -18.32 -1.08
N LEU A 851 6.31 -19.08 -1.22
CA LEU A 851 7.56 -18.53 -1.72
C LEU A 851 7.38 -18.05 -3.15
N PRO A 852 7.91 -16.89 -3.51
CA PRO A 852 7.94 -16.46 -4.91
C PRO A 852 8.91 -17.35 -5.70
N SER A 853 8.74 -17.39 -7.01
CA SER A 853 9.69 -18.04 -7.90
C SER A 853 10.95 -17.19 -8.12
N ASN A 854 10.81 -15.87 -8.00
CA ASN A 854 11.87 -14.91 -8.24
C ASN A 854 12.39 -14.31 -6.92
N PRO A 855 13.72 -14.29 -6.66
CA PRO A 855 14.32 -13.67 -5.49
C PRO A 855 13.94 -12.20 -5.31
N ILE A 856 13.78 -11.45 -6.40
CA ILE A 856 13.39 -10.03 -6.37
C ILE A 856 12.02 -9.82 -5.75
N ASP A 857 11.06 -10.71 -6.05
CA ASP A 857 9.74 -10.59 -5.48
C ASP A 857 9.79 -10.71 -3.94
N LEU A 858 10.73 -11.49 -3.40
CA LEU A 858 10.98 -11.58 -1.98
C LEU A 858 11.44 -10.22 -1.42
N GLU A 859 12.46 -9.63 -2.04
CA GLU A 859 13.00 -8.34 -1.65
C GLU A 859 11.96 -7.20 -1.82
N GLN A 860 11.21 -7.21 -2.92
CA GLN A 860 10.14 -6.24 -3.15
C GLN A 860 9.04 -6.34 -2.09
N ARG A 861 8.64 -7.55 -1.69
CA ARG A 861 7.66 -7.76 -0.62
C ARG A 861 8.19 -7.23 0.71
N GLU A 862 9.43 -7.49 1.06
CA GLU A 862 10.08 -7.01 2.28
C GLU A 862 10.27 -5.49 2.27
N GLY A 863 10.59 -4.93 1.13
CA GLY A 863 10.68 -3.49 0.92
C GLY A 863 9.36 -2.74 1.15
N ARG A 864 8.22 -3.44 1.34
CA ARG A 864 6.94 -2.81 1.74
C ARG A 864 6.93 -2.40 3.19
N ILE A 865 7.70 -3.08 4.05
CA ILE A 865 7.78 -2.82 5.49
C ILE A 865 9.13 -2.29 5.93
N ASN A 866 10.19 -2.43 5.12
CA ASN A 866 11.51 -1.88 5.36
C ASN A 866 11.67 -0.54 4.62
N ARG A 867 11.27 0.54 5.26
CA ARG A 867 11.25 1.90 4.70
C ARG A 867 11.69 2.94 5.70
N TYR A 868 11.64 4.21 5.28
CA TYR A 868 11.91 5.36 6.11
C TYR A 868 11.18 5.28 7.46
N LEU A 869 11.91 5.35 8.56
CA LEU A 869 11.40 5.27 9.93
C LEU A 869 10.39 4.12 10.14
N CYS A 870 10.68 2.94 9.59
CA CYS A 870 9.81 1.78 9.74
C CYS A 870 9.64 1.40 11.22
N HIS A 871 8.58 0.62 11.51
CA HIS A 871 8.22 0.26 12.89
C HIS A 871 9.38 -0.35 13.69
N ALA A 872 10.20 -1.22 13.06
CA ALA A 872 11.34 -1.83 13.72
C ALA A 872 12.39 -0.78 14.15
N ILE A 873 12.71 0.19 13.30
CA ILE A 873 13.64 1.28 13.62
C ILE A 873 13.10 2.10 14.79
N ARG A 874 11.85 2.57 14.72
CA ARG A 874 11.25 3.36 15.79
C ARG A 874 11.21 2.62 17.12
N GLN A 875 10.85 1.33 17.14
CA GLN A 875 10.84 0.53 18.37
C GLN A 875 12.24 0.38 18.97
N ASN A 876 13.27 0.16 18.16
CA ASN A 876 14.64 0.04 18.64
C ASN A 876 15.15 1.37 19.18
N LEU A 877 14.93 2.49 18.49
CA LEU A 877 15.32 3.81 18.98
C LEU A 877 14.56 4.20 20.26
N ALA A 878 13.28 3.88 20.36
CA ALA A 878 12.47 4.11 21.56
C ALA A 878 12.92 3.30 22.77
N ASP A 879 13.44 2.09 22.56
CA ASP A 879 13.92 1.19 23.64
C ASP A 879 15.41 1.41 23.97
N SER A 880 16.13 2.22 23.23
CA SER A 880 17.53 2.58 23.41
C SER A 880 17.71 3.83 24.33
N GLU A 881 18.95 4.22 24.56
CA GLU A 881 19.29 5.46 25.28
C GLU A 881 18.72 6.73 24.61
N PHE A 882 18.51 6.72 23.29
CA PHE A 882 17.93 7.84 22.55
C PHE A 882 16.46 8.09 22.91
N GLY A 883 15.72 7.05 23.25
CA GLY A 883 14.33 7.10 23.71
C GLY A 883 14.17 7.30 25.22
N ALA A 884 15.26 7.50 25.97
CA ALA A 884 15.19 7.69 27.40
C ALA A 884 14.71 9.10 27.78
N PHE A 885 13.80 9.19 28.76
CA PHE A 885 13.40 10.48 29.33
C PHE A 885 14.56 11.12 30.14
N PRO A 886 14.59 12.44 30.31
CA PRO A 886 13.55 13.41 29.97
C PRO A 886 13.59 13.90 28.50
N PHE A 887 12.42 14.40 28.05
CA PHE A 887 12.26 15.14 26.80
C PHE A 887 11.67 16.51 27.12
N GLU A 888 11.97 17.53 26.30
CA GLU A 888 11.50 18.90 26.55
C GLU A 888 10.14 19.20 25.87
N LYS A 889 9.98 18.79 24.62
CA LYS A 889 8.82 19.14 23.80
C LYS A 889 8.18 17.97 23.07
N SER A 890 8.99 17.05 22.55
CA SER A 890 8.50 15.97 21.69
C SER A 890 9.38 14.73 21.82
N VAL A 891 8.79 13.64 22.29
CA VAL A 891 9.47 12.34 22.40
C VAL A 891 10.12 11.95 21.08
N TRP A 892 9.36 11.95 19.99
CA TRP A 892 9.81 11.40 18.73
C TRP A 892 10.82 12.28 18.01
N LYS A 893 10.61 13.59 17.99
CA LYS A 893 11.55 14.51 17.35
C LYS A 893 12.90 14.50 18.06
N GLU A 894 12.90 14.59 19.37
CA GLU A 894 14.13 14.60 20.16
C GLU A 894 14.84 13.23 20.14
N THR A 895 14.10 12.11 20.15
CA THR A 895 14.70 10.77 19.94
C THR A 895 15.44 10.71 18.62
N MET A 896 14.83 11.22 17.54
CA MET A 896 15.47 11.22 16.23
C MET A 896 16.68 12.17 16.16
N ASP A 897 16.58 13.35 16.76
CA ASP A 897 17.69 14.31 16.81
C ASP A 897 18.89 13.70 17.57
N ARG A 898 18.66 13.09 18.74
CA ARG A 898 19.70 12.40 19.53
C ARG A 898 20.33 11.24 18.73
N ALA A 899 19.52 10.39 18.13
CA ALA A 899 19.97 9.26 17.34
C ALA A 899 20.76 9.72 16.11
N THR A 900 20.32 10.77 15.41
CA THR A 900 21.02 11.33 14.25
C THR A 900 22.39 11.85 14.61
N VAL A 901 22.51 12.57 15.72
CA VAL A 901 23.80 13.09 16.19
C VAL A 901 24.77 11.98 16.60
N ALA A 902 24.26 10.98 17.34
CA ALA A 902 25.11 9.92 17.92
C ALA A 902 25.51 8.84 16.89
N LEU A 903 24.60 8.50 15.96
CA LEU A 903 24.79 7.42 15.00
C LEU A 903 25.26 7.90 13.63
N LYS A 904 25.43 9.21 13.45
CA LYS A 904 25.89 9.78 12.17
C LYS A 904 27.27 9.19 11.80
N GLN A 905 27.29 8.47 10.70
CA GLN A 905 28.54 7.94 10.12
C GLN A 905 28.87 8.74 8.88
N ASN A 906 30.15 9.02 8.66
CA ASN A 906 30.64 9.80 7.52
C ASN A 906 30.37 9.14 6.16
N HIS A 907 29.90 7.88 6.14
CA HIS A 907 29.75 7.09 4.92
C HIS A 907 28.30 6.85 4.49
N SER A 908 27.29 7.22 5.30
CA SER A 908 25.89 7.05 4.93
C SER A 908 24.95 7.88 5.80
N ASP A 909 24.08 8.65 5.16
CA ASP A 909 22.97 9.36 5.80
C ASP A 909 21.66 8.53 5.82
N LEU A 910 21.74 7.25 5.45
CA LEU A 910 20.65 6.29 5.63
C LEU A 910 20.41 5.95 7.11
N ILE A 911 21.43 6.15 7.97
CA ILE A 911 21.36 5.95 9.41
C ILE A 911 20.94 7.28 10.08
N PRO A 912 19.99 7.29 11.02
CA PRO A 912 19.21 6.16 11.56
C PRO A 912 17.86 5.92 10.87
N TYR A 913 17.63 6.48 9.70
CA TYR A 913 16.29 6.59 9.09
C TYR A 913 15.83 5.31 8.36
N TRP A 914 16.74 4.62 7.64
CA TRP A 914 16.44 3.41 6.86
C TRP A 914 17.15 2.16 7.40
N CYS A 915 18.22 2.34 8.14
CA CYS A 915 18.95 1.27 8.79
C CYS A 915 19.59 1.78 10.08
N LEU A 916 20.03 0.86 10.91
CA LEU A 916 20.84 1.13 12.09
C LEU A 916 22.19 0.43 11.93
N PRO A 917 23.26 0.84 12.62
CA PRO A 917 24.56 0.19 12.54
C PRO A 917 24.50 -1.31 12.85
N ASP A 918 25.40 -2.10 12.29
CA ASP A 918 25.44 -3.56 12.51
C ASP A 918 25.66 -3.96 13.98
N ASP A 919 26.37 -3.14 14.72
CA ASP A 919 26.66 -3.29 16.15
C ASP A 919 25.53 -2.77 17.07
N PHE A 920 24.46 -2.21 16.50
CA PHE A 920 23.31 -1.76 17.30
C PHE A 920 22.63 -2.92 18.01
N PRO A 921 22.26 -2.79 19.31
CA PRO A 921 21.61 -3.87 20.05
C PRO A 921 20.15 -4.05 19.65
N PHE A 922 19.90 -4.72 18.53
CA PHE A 922 18.57 -4.93 18.01
C PHE A 922 17.71 -5.82 18.91
N LYS A 923 16.68 -5.26 19.50
CA LYS A 923 15.63 -5.97 20.23
C LYS A 923 14.42 -6.30 19.32
N TYR A 924 14.09 -5.39 18.44
CA TYR A 924 12.97 -5.51 17.49
C TYR A 924 13.50 -5.60 16.07
N LYS A 925 13.29 -6.76 15.45
CA LYS A 925 13.73 -7.00 14.09
C LYS A 925 12.56 -7.13 13.12
N ILE A 926 12.81 -6.94 11.83
CA ILE A 926 11.87 -7.30 10.78
C ILE A 926 11.86 -8.82 10.68
N GLU A 927 10.75 -9.45 11.06
CA GLU A 927 10.63 -10.89 11.13
C GLU A 927 10.14 -11.45 9.79
N ARG A 928 11.00 -12.24 9.16
CA ARG A 928 10.66 -13.02 7.98
C ARG A 928 10.08 -14.35 8.41
N ILE A 929 8.82 -14.62 8.03
CA ILE A 929 8.10 -15.85 8.37
C ILE A 929 7.80 -16.60 7.08
N VAL A 930 8.29 -17.84 6.98
CA VAL A 930 8.05 -18.72 5.83
C VAL A 930 7.49 -20.05 6.37
N PRO A 931 6.17 -20.25 6.32
CA PRO A 931 5.56 -21.48 6.84
C PRO A 931 5.79 -22.64 5.87
N MET A 932 6.87 -23.39 6.06
CA MET A 932 7.29 -24.50 5.21
C MET A 932 6.74 -25.82 5.73
N TYR A 933 6.20 -26.64 4.84
CA TYR A 933 5.82 -28.01 5.20
C TYR A 933 7.04 -28.92 5.23
N PRO A 934 7.16 -29.83 6.24
CA PRO A 934 8.20 -30.85 6.24
C PRO A 934 8.03 -31.77 5.02
N TYR A 935 9.14 -32.32 4.54
CA TYR A 935 9.18 -33.18 3.35
C TYR A 935 8.71 -32.53 2.04
N SER A 936 8.59 -31.20 2.00
CA SER A 936 8.32 -30.44 0.77
C SER A 936 9.61 -29.86 0.19
N GLN A 937 9.55 -29.39 -1.04
CA GLN A 937 10.67 -28.66 -1.67
C GLN A 937 10.81 -27.22 -1.17
N ASP A 938 9.95 -26.77 -0.24
CA ASP A 938 9.92 -25.38 0.20
C ASP A 938 11.26 -24.94 0.82
N ARG A 939 11.93 -25.84 1.57
CA ARG A 939 13.24 -25.57 2.17
C ARG A 939 14.33 -25.37 1.12
N CYS A 940 14.45 -26.29 0.18
CA CYS A 940 15.45 -26.19 -0.89
C CYS A 940 15.23 -24.93 -1.73
N ARG A 941 13.96 -24.59 -2.02
CA ARG A 941 13.61 -23.37 -2.74
C ARG A 941 14.00 -22.12 -1.94
N TYR A 942 13.74 -22.11 -0.64
CA TYR A 942 14.10 -20.97 0.21
C TYR A 942 15.62 -20.79 0.27
N ASP A 943 16.36 -21.85 0.54
CA ASP A 943 17.82 -21.80 0.61
C ASP A 943 18.39 -21.30 -0.72
N HIS A 944 17.91 -21.83 -1.86
CA HIS A 944 18.31 -21.36 -3.19
C HIS A 944 17.98 -19.86 -3.42
N LEU A 945 16.76 -19.41 -3.04
CA LEU A 945 16.41 -17.98 -3.11
C LEU A 945 17.35 -17.10 -2.28
N MET A 946 17.72 -17.54 -1.09
CA MET A 946 18.63 -16.81 -0.21
C MET A 946 20.06 -16.78 -0.74
N ASP A 947 20.51 -17.88 -1.29
CA ASP A 947 21.83 -17.99 -1.92
C ASP A 947 21.94 -17.02 -3.10
N VAL A 948 20.95 -17.00 -3.99
CA VAL A 948 20.91 -16.05 -5.11
C VAL A 948 20.91 -14.60 -4.61
N LEU A 949 20.08 -14.27 -3.60
CA LEU A 949 20.02 -12.90 -3.04
C LEU A 949 21.34 -12.47 -2.40
N SER A 950 22.13 -13.39 -1.84
CA SER A 950 23.41 -13.04 -1.20
C SER A 950 24.47 -12.61 -2.21
N VAL A 951 24.39 -13.09 -3.43
CA VAL A 951 25.42 -12.89 -4.46
C VAL A 951 24.91 -12.01 -5.63
N TYR A 952 23.62 -11.68 -5.69
CA TYR A 952 23.05 -10.97 -6.84
C TYR A 952 23.70 -9.59 -7.06
N ARG A 953 24.19 -8.94 -6.01
CA ARG A 953 24.91 -7.66 -6.13
C ARG A 953 26.22 -7.79 -6.90
N LEU A 954 26.89 -8.95 -6.80
CA LEU A 954 28.10 -9.27 -7.55
C LEU A 954 27.77 -9.68 -8.98
N THR A 955 26.63 -10.38 -9.16
CA THR A 955 26.21 -10.90 -10.45
C THR A 955 25.38 -9.91 -11.27
N LEU A 956 25.27 -8.66 -10.83
CA LEU A 956 24.52 -7.60 -11.48
C LEU A 956 24.92 -7.49 -12.98
N GLY A 957 23.98 -7.72 -13.90
CA GLY A 957 24.22 -7.65 -15.35
C GLY A 957 25.14 -8.70 -15.93
N GLN A 958 25.47 -9.78 -15.20
CA GLN A 958 26.38 -10.80 -15.66
C GLN A 958 25.63 -11.93 -16.43
N PRO A 959 26.22 -12.49 -17.49
CA PRO A 959 25.74 -13.73 -18.09
C PRO A 959 26.02 -14.90 -17.15
N ARG A 960 25.26 -15.99 -17.31
CA ARG A 960 25.49 -17.28 -16.60
C ARG A 960 25.66 -17.16 -15.08
N GLN A 961 24.74 -16.45 -14.46
CA GLN A 961 24.78 -16.16 -13.01
C GLN A 961 24.84 -17.40 -12.13
N GLU A 962 24.22 -18.52 -12.54
CA GLU A 962 24.25 -19.77 -11.79
C GLU A 962 25.65 -20.39 -11.76
N GLU A 963 26.38 -20.38 -12.89
CA GLU A 963 27.75 -20.89 -12.96
C GLU A 963 28.69 -20.05 -12.10
N LEU A 964 28.53 -18.74 -12.12
CA LEU A 964 29.30 -17.83 -11.29
C LEU A 964 29.04 -18.05 -9.80
N PHE A 965 27.76 -18.23 -9.45
CA PHE A 965 27.33 -18.54 -8.09
C PHE A 965 27.97 -19.84 -7.58
N GLU A 966 27.92 -20.92 -8.35
CA GLU A 966 28.56 -22.19 -7.99
C GLU A 966 30.09 -22.04 -7.82
N THR A 967 30.74 -21.24 -8.64
CA THR A 967 32.19 -21.00 -8.58
C THR A 967 32.55 -20.26 -7.29
N ILE A 968 31.82 -19.22 -6.91
CA ILE A 968 32.04 -18.45 -5.68
C ILE A 968 31.87 -19.37 -4.44
N HIS A 969 30.83 -20.22 -4.43
CA HIS A 969 30.59 -21.16 -3.32
C HIS A 969 31.68 -22.24 -3.22
N LYS A 970 32.18 -22.77 -4.35
CA LYS A 970 33.22 -23.79 -4.34
C LYS A 970 34.58 -23.28 -3.85
N GLU A 971 34.89 -22.03 -4.11
CA GLU A 971 36.20 -21.43 -3.77
C GLU A 971 36.27 -20.83 -2.36
N ASN A 972 35.18 -20.89 -1.56
CA ASN A 972 35.12 -20.40 -0.16
C ASN A 972 35.66 -18.96 0.01
N TRP A 973 35.21 -18.03 -0.84
CA TRP A 973 35.60 -16.64 -0.77
C TRP A 973 35.20 -15.96 0.54
N ASN A 974 36.07 -15.07 1.03
CA ASN A 974 35.75 -14.20 2.14
C ASN A 974 34.70 -13.14 1.70
N MET A 975 33.62 -13.00 2.46
CA MET A 975 32.58 -12.02 2.16
C MET A 975 33.07 -10.57 2.10
N ASP A 976 34.10 -10.21 2.86
CA ASP A 976 34.67 -8.86 2.82
C ASP A 976 35.47 -8.59 1.52
N GLU A 977 36.05 -9.61 0.94
CA GLU A 977 36.69 -9.53 -0.38
C GLU A 977 35.64 -9.44 -1.49
N LEU A 978 34.55 -10.21 -1.40
CA LEU A 978 33.44 -10.14 -2.34
C LEU A 978 32.73 -8.79 -2.31
N LYS A 979 32.57 -8.19 -1.14
CA LYS A 979 31.98 -6.83 -1.00
C LYS A 979 32.77 -5.76 -1.76
N LYS A 980 34.09 -5.87 -1.86
CA LYS A 980 34.93 -4.94 -2.63
C LYS A 980 34.68 -5.04 -4.14
N LEU A 981 34.17 -6.17 -4.61
CA LEU A 981 33.77 -6.38 -6.00
C LEU A 981 32.38 -5.86 -6.33
N TYR A 982 31.60 -5.41 -5.35
CA TYR A 982 30.29 -4.82 -5.61
C TYR A 982 30.42 -3.50 -6.35
N ILE A 983 29.56 -3.31 -7.33
CA ILE A 983 29.53 -2.08 -8.14
C ILE A 983 28.90 -0.96 -7.31
N ASN A 984 29.65 0.11 -7.06
CA ASN A 984 29.19 1.28 -6.32
C ASN A 984 28.78 2.42 -7.27
N LEU A 985 27.47 2.65 -7.39
CA LEU A 985 26.88 3.69 -8.23
C LEU A 985 26.21 4.81 -7.39
N SER A 986 26.50 4.87 -6.09
CA SER A 986 25.94 5.89 -5.20
C SER A 986 26.67 7.24 -5.36
N PRO A 987 25.97 8.31 -5.77
CA PRO A 987 26.59 9.63 -5.85
C PRO A 987 27.13 10.13 -4.50
N TRP A 988 26.42 9.84 -3.41
CA TRP A 988 26.85 10.20 -2.05
C TRP A 988 28.14 9.49 -1.64
N ASN A 989 28.21 8.18 -1.78
CA ASN A 989 29.40 7.41 -1.38
C ASN A 989 30.65 7.79 -2.22
N ARG A 990 30.48 8.01 -3.51
CA ARG A 990 31.60 8.43 -4.39
C ARG A 990 32.16 9.81 -4.05
N ALA A 991 31.30 10.77 -3.71
CA ALA A 991 31.73 12.10 -3.31
C ALA A 991 32.55 12.08 -2.02
N HIS A 992 32.23 11.19 -1.07
CA HIS A 992 32.92 11.11 0.22
C HIS A 992 34.16 10.22 0.22
N HIS A 993 34.30 9.26 -0.72
CA HIS A 993 35.53 8.50 -0.90
C HIS A 993 36.64 9.31 -1.58
N ASN A 994 36.29 10.23 -2.45
CA ASN A 994 37.29 11.09 -3.12
C ASN A 994 37.79 12.26 -2.25
N GLY A 995 37.07 12.58 -1.16
CA GLY A 995 37.46 13.62 -0.21
C GLY A 995 38.39 13.16 0.91
N GLY A 996 38.67 11.86 1.02
CA GLY A 996 39.49 11.26 2.09
C GLY A 996 41.00 11.15 1.84
N THR A 997 41.50 11.60 0.69
CA THR A 997 42.95 11.48 0.33
C THR A 997 43.72 12.80 0.37
N GLU A 998 43.15 13.88 0.91
CA GLU A 998 43.87 15.17 0.96
C GLU A 998 44.13 15.71 2.39
N HIS A 999 44.21 14.90 3.42
CA HIS A 999 44.72 15.37 4.73
C HIS A 999 45.43 14.23 5.48
N GLU A 1000 46.59 13.79 4.97
CA GLU A 1000 47.70 13.28 5.76
C GLU A 1000 49.01 13.81 5.10
N ASP A 1001 49.39 15.02 5.52
CA ASP A 1001 50.77 15.51 5.57
C ASP A 1001 50.92 16.41 6.83
#